data_57e528dee7f3617155f9ca0257c2c47d
#
_entry.id   57e528dee7f3617155f9ca0257c2c47d
#
_cell.length_a   1.000
_cell.length_b   1.000
_cell.length_c   1.000
_cell.angle_alpha   90.00
_cell.angle_beta   90.00
_cell.angle_gamma   90.00
#
_symmetry.space_group_name_H-M   'P 1'
#
loop_
_entity.id
_entity.type
_entity.pdbx_description
1 polymer ?
#
loop_
_entity_poly.entity_id
_entity_poly.type
_entity_poly.pdbx_seq_one_letter_code
_entity_poly.pdbx_strand_id
1 'polypeptide(L)'
;MDHSIQRSLNDKLYDRRKQGALELEKVVRDAAFRGEHEEIQKIVDQLCHDYAYAVHQPHARNGGLIGLAAASIALGSEGVAPYLKEIVPPVLACFSDQDARVRYYACESMYNIAKVAKGEVLLFFNDIFDALSKLTHRQLASDSELSVKNGAELLDRLVKDIVSESAASHISVLQLSEKEATDPEGLDDAELPTAFSLPKFIPLLKERIHVISAFTRTFLVSWLTLLDTIPDLELISYLPEFLGGLIKFLGDPNRDVNVATQALLDRFLSEIKRIARLKKGIEESRKGQGSDIRQSTTSDSMSVATTTDQTVAVESEVTDNAIEDSEVGSVTDEEGLHVDGDWIPGQDVQIDYAKILDILVGFVDTSFVEEMQLTALRWIDNFFEISPEDILPFVPRLLTQVLPAMSSGSDQVRQAANRVNTSLMEYIVTLSEDTLDENRQLALRSNSKENTERRSSTPVSKPPETPSSESKKQLSQPEASVEQTPRSSMSTPLPPADLDYAAAVNSLTLQFLNENEATRVAALSWLIMLHRKAPKKVIAFNDGTFPALLKTLSDPAEAVVTKDLQLLSQISRNSEDSYFKSFMVNLLQLFSTDRHLLEVRGNLIIRQLCMNLSPERIYRTLADCLEKEEDIEFASIMVQNLNNNLITAPELSELRKRLRNLDAKDGQMFFVALFRSWCHNAVSTFSLCLLAQAYEQAYNLLQVFAELEMTVNMLIQIDKLVQLLESPVFTYLRLQLLEPERYPYLYKCLYGVLMLLPQSSAFAALKNRLNSVSSIGLIHTGPRQTLSSSSSTSSTSTYDRSTNSRLKRDEPPIRWVELLDKFKTVQEKARRSQRAYRT
;
A
#
# COMPACT_ATOMS: atom_id res chain seq x y z
N MET A 1 -33.51 30.02 -56.20
CA MET A 1 -34.13 28.68 -56.43
C MET A 1 -35.50 28.88 -57.12
N ASP A 2 -35.81 28.11 -58.18
CA ASP A 2 -37.04 28.19 -58.97
C ASP A 2 -38.32 27.84 -58.12
N HIS A 3 -39.42 28.54 -58.38
CA HIS A 3 -40.68 28.34 -57.69
C HIS A 3 -41.28 26.92 -57.83
N SER A 4 -40.98 26.20 -58.93
CA SER A 4 -41.38 24.82 -59.12
C SER A 4 -40.70 23.89 -58.13
N ILE A 5 -39.39 24.06 -57.98
CA ILE A 5 -38.55 23.31 -57.04
C ILE A 5 -38.95 23.58 -55.58
N GLN A 6 -39.18 24.88 -55.27
CA GLN A 6 -39.64 25.30 -53.92
C GLN A 6 -40.96 24.63 -53.55
N ARG A 7 -41.95 24.58 -54.45
CA ARG A 7 -43.23 23.93 -54.24
C ARG A 7 -43.08 22.42 -54.07
N SER A 8 -42.22 21.78 -54.85
CA SER A 8 -41.94 20.34 -54.80
C SER A 8 -41.27 19.93 -53.46
N LEU A 9 -40.27 20.68 -53.02
CA LEU A 9 -39.56 20.42 -51.74
C LEU A 9 -40.49 20.61 -50.53
N ASN A 10 -41.50 21.48 -50.58
CA ASN A 10 -42.44 21.71 -49.49
C ASN A 10 -43.69 20.83 -49.57
N ASP A 11 -43.73 19.86 -50.48
CA ASP A 11 -44.88 18.96 -50.61
C ASP A 11 -44.98 17.94 -49.49
N LYS A 12 -46.16 17.52 -49.14
CA LYS A 12 -46.45 16.50 -48.14
C LYS A 12 -45.97 15.10 -48.57
N LEU A 13 -45.96 14.85 -49.90
CA LEU A 13 -45.60 13.54 -50.45
C LEU A 13 -44.08 13.43 -50.63
N TYR A 14 -43.52 12.33 -50.19
CA TYR A 14 -42.08 12.05 -50.38
C TYR A 14 -41.63 12.07 -51.83
N ASP A 15 -42.39 11.42 -52.73
CA ASP A 15 -42.02 11.31 -54.13
C ASP A 15 -41.88 12.69 -54.80
N ARG A 16 -42.71 13.65 -54.42
CA ARG A 16 -42.62 15.03 -54.94
C ARG A 16 -41.39 15.75 -54.35
N ARG A 17 -41.11 15.59 -53.06
CA ARG A 17 -39.86 16.17 -52.49
C ARG A 17 -38.62 15.58 -53.14
N LYS A 18 -38.61 14.26 -53.38
CA LYS A 18 -37.53 13.60 -54.09
C LYS A 18 -37.37 14.11 -55.50
N GLN A 19 -38.48 14.31 -56.23
CA GLN A 19 -38.42 14.91 -57.57
C GLN A 19 -37.85 16.33 -57.54
N GLY A 20 -38.32 17.16 -56.61
CA GLY A 20 -37.79 18.52 -56.43
C GLY A 20 -36.31 18.54 -56.06
N ALA A 21 -35.85 17.59 -55.29
CA ALA A 21 -34.40 17.41 -54.98
C ALA A 21 -33.57 17.02 -56.17
N LEU A 22 -34.05 16.15 -57.06
CA LEU A 22 -33.38 15.76 -58.28
C LEU A 22 -33.34 16.92 -59.30
N GLU A 23 -34.33 17.75 -59.36
CA GLU A 23 -34.32 18.97 -60.17
C GLU A 23 -33.36 20.00 -59.59
N LEU A 24 -33.31 20.16 -58.28
CA LEU A 24 -32.38 21.01 -57.59
C LEU A 24 -30.94 20.55 -57.82
N GLU A 25 -30.68 19.25 -57.74
CA GLU A 25 -29.38 18.64 -58.01
C GLU A 25 -28.82 19.03 -59.40
N LYS A 26 -29.70 19.02 -60.40
CA LYS A 26 -29.30 19.46 -61.75
C LYS A 26 -28.95 20.96 -61.81
N VAL A 27 -29.80 21.81 -61.16
CA VAL A 27 -29.53 23.24 -61.12
C VAL A 27 -28.21 23.57 -60.43
N VAL A 28 -27.92 22.94 -59.28
CA VAL A 28 -26.69 23.15 -58.53
C VAL A 28 -25.48 22.61 -59.35
N ARG A 29 -25.63 21.46 -60.01
CA ARG A 29 -24.56 20.89 -60.87
C ARG A 29 -24.24 21.79 -62.06
N ASP A 30 -25.28 22.33 -62.71
CA ASP A 30 -25.13 23.25 -63.85
C ASP A 30 -24.49 24.59 -63.38
N ALA A 31 -24.85 25.11 -62.22
CA ALA A 31 -24.27 26.30 -61.61
C ALA A 31 -22.79 26.07 -61.24
N ALA A 32 -22.49 24.90 -60.61
CA ALA A 32 -21.11 24.51 -60.30
C ALA A 32 -20.24 24.41 -61.57
N PHE A 33 -20.76 23.80 -62.62
CA PHE A 33 -20.05 23.71 -63.92
C PHE A 33 -19.78 25.07 -64.54
N ARG A 34 -20.66 26.06 -64.31
CA ARG A 34 -20.48 27.43 -64.79
C ARG A 34 -19.62 28.31 -63.87
N GLY A 35 -19.26 27.82 -62.70
CA GLY A 35 -18.52 28.57 -61.69
C GLY A 35 -19.33 29.65 -60.97
N GLU A 36 -20.70 29.54 -60.94
CA GLU A 36 -21.62 30.51 -60.34
C GLU A 36 -21.76 30.30 -58.83
N HIS A 37 -20.66 30.53 -58.09
CA HIS A 37 -20.63 30.30 -56.62
C HIS A 37 -21.67 31.14 -55.85
N GLU A 38 -21.94 32.35 -56.26
CA GLU A 38 -22.96 33.19 -55.62
C GLU A 38 -24.38 32.62 -55.74
N GLU A 39 -24.73 31.99 -56.90
CA GLU A 39 -26.01 31.34 -57.08
C GLU A 39 -26.15 30.10 -56.20
N ILE A 40 -25.04 29.27 -56.08
CA ILE A 40 -25.00 28.13 -55.21
C ILE A 40 -25.18 28.57 -53.72
N GLN A 41 -24.47 29.63 -53.33
CA GLN A 41 -24.58 30.21 -51.98
C GLN A 41 -26.00 30.61 -51.66
N LYS A 42 -26.69 31.34 -52.55
CA LYS A 42 -28.09 31.72 -52.35
C LYS A 42 -29.06 30.54 -52.25
N ILE A 43 -28.78 29.46 -52.95
CA ILE A 43 -29.56 28.22 -52.89
C ILE A 43 -29.35 27.55 -51.54
N VAL A 44 -28.10 27.42 -51.09
CA VAL A 44 -27.74 26.83 -49.78
C VAL A 44 -28.34 27.65 -48.65
N ASP A 45 -28.19 28.97 -48.67
CA ASP A 45 -28.79 29.89 -47.68
C ASP A 45 -30.30 29.72 -47.57
N GLN A 46 -30.98 29.64 -48.72
CA GLN A 46 -32.41 29.44 -48.76
C GLN A 46 -32.84 28.10 -48.18
N LEU A 47 -32.13 27.01 -48.53
CA LEU A 47 -32.40 25.69 -47.98
C LEU A 47 -32.17 25.61 -46.45
N CYS A 48 -31.15 26.29 -45.96
CA CYS A 48 -30.89 26.37 -44.50
C CYS A 48 -31.96 27.20 -43.78
N HIS A 49 -32.22 28.43 -44.18
CA HIS A 49 -33.03 29.38 -43.44
C HIS A 49 -34.54 29.18 -43.67
N ASP A 50 -34.98 29.08 -44.97
CA ASP A 50 -36.42 28.96 -45.26
C ASP A 50 -36.97 27.56 -45.06
N TYR A 51 -36.13 26.52 -45.09
CA TYR A 51 -36.56 25.12 -45.02
C TYR A 51 -36.08 24.41 -43.78
N ALA A 52 -34.75 24.20 -43.62
CA ALA A 52 -34.24 23.35 -42.50
C ALA A 52 -34.56 23.95 -41.11
N TYR A 53 -34.49 25.27 -40.95
CA TYR A 53 -34.84 25.98 -39.73
C TYR A 53 -36.34 26.35 -39.59
N ALA A 54 -37.19 25.92 -40.52
CA ALA A 54 -38.65 26.22 -40.46
C ALA A 54 -39.34 25.49 -39.30
N VAL A 55 -39.35 26.10 -38.13
CA VAL A 55 -39.76 25.49 -36.83
C VAL A 55 -41.19 24.91 -36.85
N HIS A 56 -42.13 25.57 -37.55
CA HIS A 56 -43.52 25.17 -37.51
C HIS A 56 -43.98 24.29 -38.70
N GLN A 57 -43.08 23.95 -39.59
CA GLN A 57 -43.40 23.21 -40.80
C GLN A 57 -42.50 21.94 -41.00
N PRO A 58 -42.92 20.79 -40.46
CA PRO A 58 -42.12 19.55 -40.59
C PRO A 58 -41.85 19.14 -42.04
N HIS A 59 -42.79 19.46 -42.97
CA HIS A 59 -42.62 19.14 -44.38
C HIS A 59 -41.57 20.02 -45.02
N ALA A 60 -41.47 21.30 -44.67
CA ALA A 60 -40.40 22.17 -45.14
C ALA A 60 -39.06 21.71 -44.64
N ARG A 61 -38.93 21.35 -43.32
CA ARG A 61 -37.69 20.80 -42.78
C ARG A 61 -37.24 19.55 -43.54
N ASN A 62 -38.14 18.60 -43.78
CA ASN A 62 -37.85 17.39 -44.56
C ASN A 62 -37.42 17.74 -45.99
N GLY A 63 -38.03 18.75 -46.61
CA GLY A 63 -37.62 19.20 -47.92
C GLY A 63 -36.26 19.87 -47.95
N GLY A 64 -35.97 20.72 -46.94
CA GLY A 64 -34.67 21.34 -46.76
C GLY A 64 -33.53 20.31 -46.57
N LEU A 65 -33.76 19.32 -45.71
CA LEU A 65 -32.79 18.23 -45.44
C LEU A 65 -32.46 17.46 -46.74
N ILE A 66 -33.50 17.01 -47.47
CA ILE A 66 -33.31 16.31 -48.76
C ILE A 66 -32.63 17.21 -49.78
N GLY A 67 -32.99 18.52 -49.82
CA GLY A 67 -32.42 19.52 -50.70
C GLY A 67 -30.92 19.77 -50.43
N LEU A 68 -30.53 19.90 -49.16
CA LEU A 68 -29.12 20.06 -48.73
C LEU A 68 -28.29 18.85 -49.12
N ALA A 69 -28.83 17.64 -48.93
CA ALA A 69 -28.13 16.42 -49.37
C ALA A 69 -27.98 16.36 -50.89
N ALA A 70 -29.02 16.78 -51.68
CA ALA A 70 -28.97 16.81 -53.11
C ALA A 70 -27.95 17.86 -53.65
N ALA A 71 -27.92 19.05 -53.03
CA ALA A 71 -26.95 20.07 -53.32
C ALA A 71 -25.51 19.58 -53.07
N SER A 72 -25.30 18.93 -51.94
CA SER A 72 -23.98 18.34 -51.60
C SER A 72 -23.53 17.27 -52.65
N ILE A 73 -24.48 16.40 -53.04
CA ILE A 73 -24.21 15.39 -54.09
C ILE A 73 -23.85 16.04 -55.42
N ALA A 74 -24.55 17.15 -55.80
CA ALA A 74 -24.28 17.87 -57.03
C ALA A 74 -22.91 18.51 -57.07
N LEU A 75 -22.44 19.03 -55.95
CA LEU A 75 -21.14 19.72 -55.79
C LEU A 75 -19.95 18.75 -55.76
N GLY A 76 -20.14 17.52 -55.30
CA GLY A 76 -19.05 16.58 -55.15
C GLY A 76 -18.12 16.90 -53.98
N SER A 77 -17.06 16.12 -53.79
CA SER A 77 -16.24 16.20 -52.55
C SER A 77 -15.46 17.52 -52.43
N GLU A 78 -14.88 18.00 -53.49
CA GLU A 78 -14.10 19.25 -53.49
C GLU A 78 -15.01 20.49 -53.48
N GLY A 79 -16.10 20.46 -54.27
CA GLY A 79 -17.01 21.58 -54.38
C GLY A 79 -17.89 21.83 -53.18
N VAL A 80 -18.16 20.82 -52.34
CA VAL A 80 -19.02 20.97 -51.16
C VAL A 80 -18.27 21.57 -49.96
N ALA A 81 -16.96 21.42 -49.89
CA ALA A 81 -16.16 21.87 -48.75
C ALA A 81 -16.43 23.32 -48.30
N PRO A 82 -16.48 24.33 -49.15
CA PRO A 82 -16.74 25.73 -48.75
C PRO A 82 -18.09 25.94 -48.09
N TYR A 83 -19.10 25.11 -48.40
CA TYR A 83 -20.49 25.27 -47.94
C TYR A 83 -20.80 24.43 -46.72
N LEU A 84 -19.89 23.51 -46.28
CA LEU A 84 -20.15 22.63 -45.12
C LEU A 84 -20.39 23.39 -43.83
N LYS A 85 -19.73 24.52 -43.59
CA LYS A 85 -19.94 25.38 -42.40
C LYS A 85 -21.41 25.87 -42.29
N GLU A 86 -22.14 25.99 -43.38
CA GLU A 86 -23.51 26.39 -43.42
C GLU A 86 -24.48 25.21 -43.48
N ILE A 87 -24.13 24.15 -44.17
CA ILE A 87 -24.97 22.96 -44.40
C ILE A 87 -25.07 22.09 -43.14
N VAL A 88 -23.94 21.82 -42.46
CA VAL A 88 -23.91 20.85 -41.33
C VAL A 88 -24.72 21.30 -40.12
N PRO A 89 -24.65 22.55 -39.61
CA PRO A 89 -25.38 22.95 -38.41
C PRO A 89 -26.90 22.79 -38.46
N PRO A 90 -27.63 23.22 -39.50
CA PRO A 90 -29.08 23.05 -39.62
C PRO A 90 -29.50 21.57 -39.70
N VAL A 91 -28.68 20.73 -40.36
CA VAL A 91 -28.92 19.27 -40.43
C VAL A 91 -28.82 18.65 -39.05
N LEU A 92 -27.75 18.97 -38.32
CA LEU A 92 -27.54 18.46 -36.95
C LEU A 92 -28.60 18.99 -35.94
N ALA A 93 -29.07 20.21 -36.07
CA ALA A 93 -30.14 20.75 -35.26
C ALA A 93 -31.44 19.92 -35.39
N CYS A 94 -31.70 19.36 -36.57
CA CYS A 94 -32.83 18.49 -36.85
C CYS A 94 -32.73 17.11 -36.19
N PHE A 95 -31.60 16.68 -35.69
CA PHE A 95 -31.45 15.42 -34.91
C PHE A 95 -32.22 15.47 -33.58
N SER A 96 -32.45 16.66 -33.06
CA SER A 96 -33.20 16.87 -31.82
C SER A 96 -34.70 17.25 -32.08
N ASP A 97 -35.17 17.15 -33.32
CA ASP A 97 -36.55 17.52 -33.70
C ASP A 97 -37.59 16.67 -32.96
N GLN A 98 -38.76 17.25 -32.73
CA GLN A 98 -39.91 16.54 -32.14
C GLN A 98 -40.50 15.49 -33.08
N ASP A 99 -40.51 15.76 -34.40
CA ASP A 99 -41.04 14.85 -35.43
C ASP A 99 -39.97 13.79 -35.77
N ALA A 100 -40.29 12.53 -35.59
CA ALA A 100 -39.42 11.41 -35.86
C ALA A 100 -38.99 11.29 -37.34
N ARG A 101 -39.84 11.73 -38.26
CA ARG A 101 -39.52 11.74 -39.69
C ARG A 101 -38.43 12.78 -39.98
N VAL A 102 -38.51 13.95 -39.34
CA VAL A 102 -37.46 14.96 -39.48
C VAL A 102 -36.14 14.41 -38.96
N ARG A 103 -36.13 13.75 -37.79
CA ARG A 103 -34.90 13.11 -37.26
C ARG A 103 -34.35 12.04 -38.20
N TYR A 104 -35.22 11.22 -38.83
CA TYR A 104 -34.82 10.22 -39.82
C TYR A 104 -34.17 10.87 -41.03
N TYR A 105 -34.82 11.88 -41.65
CA TYR A 105 -34.26 12.56 -42.79
C TYR A 105 -33.00 13.34 -42.45
N ALA A 106 -32.84 13.82 -41.24
CA ALA A 106 -31.63 14.45 -40.79
C ALA A 106 -30.44 13.42 -40.78
N CYS A 107 -30.66 12.22 -40.28
CA CYS A 107 -29.67 11.15 -40.32
C CYS A 107 -29.35 10.75 -41.76
N GLU A 108 -30.36 10.55 -42.61
CA GLU A 108 -30.19 10.18 -44.01
C GLU A 108 -29.45 11.27 -44.79
N SER A 109 -29.81 12.56 -44.57
CA SER A 109 -29.17 13.68 -45.24
C SER A 109 -27.69 13.82 -44.80
N MET A 110 -27.42 13.73 -43.46
CA MET A 110 -26.06 13.77 -42.94
C MET A 110 -25.21 12.61 -43.48
N TYR A 111 -25.80 11.41 -43.63
CA TYR A 111 -25.15 10.26 -44.23
C TYR A 111 -24.73 10.57 -45.68
N ASN A 112 -25.63 11.14 -46.49
CA ASN A 112 -25.34 11.48 -47.89
C ASN A 112 -24.31 12.59 -47.99
N ILE A 113 -24.38 13.60 -47.13
CA ILE A 113 -23.41 14.70 -47.06
C ILE A 113 -22.03 14.14 -46.67
N ALA A 114 -21.94 13.35 -45.61
CA ALA A 114 -20.69 12.75 -45.13
C ALA A 114 -20.06 11.82 -46.18
N LYS A 115 -20.89 11.05 -46.90
CA LYS A 115 -20.43 10.16 -47.98
C LYS A 115 -19.79 10.91 -49.15
N VAL A 116 -20.26 12.10 -49.45
CA VAL A 116 -19.72 12.97 -50.50
C VAL A 116 -18.51 13.75 -50.01
N ALA A 117 -18.63 14.39 -48.85
CA ALA A 117 -17.59 15.25 -48.27
C ALA A 117 -16.36 14.48 -47.77
N LYS A 118 -16.51 13.17 -47.46
CA LYS A 118 -15.45 12.30 -46.96
C LYS A 118 -14.66 12.94 -45.80
N GLY A 119 -13.36 13.07 -45.89
CA GLY A 119 -12.48 13.63 -44.88
C GLY A 119 -12.82 15.07 -44.45
N GLU A 120 -13.43 15.88 -45.31
CA GLU A 120 -13.82 17.26 -45.01
C GLU A 120 -14.87 17.33 -43.87
N VAL A 121 -15.66 16.27 -43.66
CA VAL A 121 -16.66 16.19 -42.56
C VAL A 121 -16.02 16.12 -41.18
N LEU A 122 -14.74 15.73 -41.10
CA LEU A 122 -14.03 15.59 -39.85
C LEU A 122 -13.82 16.93 -39.12
N LEU A 123 -13.88 18.05 -39.80
CA LEU A 123 -13.93 19.37 -39.14
C LEU A 123 -15.13 19.54 -38.21
N PHE A 124 -16.22 18.85 -38.51
CA PHE A 124 -17.49 18.88 -37.77
C PHE A 124 -17.68 17.63 -36.91
N PHE A 125 -16.63 16.83 -36.72
CA PHE A 125 -16.71 15.55 -36.01
C PHE A 125 -17.33 15.68 -34.62
N ASN A 126 -16.90 16.65 -33.81
CA ASN A 126 -17.42 16.84 -32.48
C ASN A 126 -18.92 17.10 -32.45
N ASP A 127 -19.41 17.92 -33.39
CA ASP A 127 -20.85 18.25 -33.46
C ASP A 127 -21.67 17.03 -33.93
N ILE A 128 -21.15 16.26 -34.89
CA ILE A 128 -21.78 15.02 -35.36
C ILE A 128 -21.81 13.97 -34.23
N PHE A 129 -20.67 13.77 -33.57
CA PHE A 129 -20.57 12.84 -32.45
C PHE A 129 -21.51 13.21 -31.29
N ASP A 130 -21.58 14.49 -30.94
CA ASP A 130 -22.50 14.98 -29.89
C ASP A 130 -23.96 14.78 -30.28
N ALA A 131 -24.34 15.07 -31.53
CA ALA A 131 -25.68 14.85 -32.04
C ALA A 131 -26.08 13.36 -32.03
N LEU A 132 -25.16 12.47 -32.46
CA LEU A 132 -25.36 11.02 -32.42
C LEU A 132 -25.44 10.50 -30.98
N SER A 133 -24.60 11.00 -30.08
CA SER A 133 -24.63 10.61 -28.66
C SER A 133 -25.95 11.00 -27.99
N LYS A 134 -26.51 12.15 -28.32
CA LYS A 134 -27.82 12.61 -27.84
C LYS A 134 -28.99 11.79 -28.41
N LEU A 135 -28.89 11.36 -29.65
CA LEU A 135 -29.87 10.44 -30.26
C LEU A 135 -29.89 9.10 -29.53
N THR A 136 -28.74 8.52 -29.25
CA THR A 136 -28.65 7.25 -28.50
C THR A 136 -29.19 7.35 -27.09
N HIS A 137 -29.05 8.50 -26.43
CA HIS A 137 -29.62 8.74 -25.09
C HIS A 137 -31.17 8.85 -25.10
N ARG A 138 -31.72 9.46 -26.11
CA ARG A 138 -33.18 9.64 -26.25
C ARG A 138 -33.96 8.33 -26.51
N GLN A 139 -33.30 7.35 -27.14
CA GLN A 139 -33.90 6.05 -27.47
C GLN A 139 -34.33 5.22 -26.24
N LEU A 140 -33.80 5.50 -25.06
CA LEU A 140 -34.23 4.83 -23.81
C LEU A 140 -35.58 5.28 -23.28
N ALA A 141 -36.01 6.48 -23.62
CA ALA A 141 -37.20 7.03 -22.97
C ALA A 141 -38.50 6.95 -23.79
N SER A 142 -38.47 6.89 -25.10
CA SER A 142 -39.73 7.05 -25.88
C SER A 142 -39.68 6.83 -27.40
N ASP A 143 -38.52 6.67 -28.07
CA ASP A 143 -38.51 6.52 -29.51
C ASP A 143 -38.58 5.06 -29.96
N SER A 144 -39.79 4.60 -30.25
CA SER A 144 -40.07 3.33 -30.88
C SER A 144 -39.85 3.33 -32.41
N GLU A 145 -39.28 4.40 -32.97
CA GLU A 145 -39.08 4.51 -34.43
C GLU A 145 -37.76 3.85 -34.83
N LEU A 146 -37.89 2.58 -35.21
CA LEU A 146 -36.79 1.76 -35.73
C LEU A 146 -36.07 2.41 -36.90
N SER A 147 -36.76 3.23 -37.69
CA SER A 147 -36.18 3.96 -38.83
C SER A 147 -35.13 4.99 -38.43
N VAL A 148 -35.36 5.77 -37.36
CA VAL A 148 -34.38 6.74 -36.84
C VAL A 148 -33.16 6.04 -36.30
N LYS A 149 -33.36 4.95 -35.56
CA LYS A 149 -32.28 4.11 -35.04
C LYS A 149 -31.41 3.59 -36.15
N ASN A 150 -32.01 2.95 -37.17
CA ASN A 150 -31.27 2.41 -38.30
C ASN A 150 -30.53 3.51 -39.08
N GLY A 151 -31.15 4.68 -39.27
CA GLY A 151 -30.50 5.84 -39.90
C GLY A 151 -29.31 6.35 -39.11
N ALA A 152 -29.42 6.44 -37.78
CA ALA A 152 -28.30 6.83 -36.90
C ALA A 152 -27.17 5.80 -36.88
N GLU A 153 -27.49 4.49 -36.86
CA GLU A 153 -26.50 3.41 -36.93
C GLU A 153 -25.74 3.40 -38.28
N LEU A 154 -26.43 3.66 -39.39
CA LEU A 154 -25.78 3.77 -40.70
C LEU A 154 -24.84 4.97 -40.78
N LEU A 155 -25.26 6.12 -40.25
CA LEU A 155 -24.45 7.31 -40.16
C LEU A 155 -23.23 7.08 -39.25
N ASP A 156 -23.43 6.50 -38.06
CA ASP A 156 -22.35 6.17 -37.14
C ASP A 156 -21.28 5.29 -37.78
N ARG A 157 -21.73 4.23 -38.52
CA ARG A 157 -20.82 3.35 -39.24
C ARG A 157 -20.03 4.11 -40.33
N LEU A 158 -20.69 4.93 -41.12
CA LEU A 158 -20.01 5.71 -42.17
C LEU A 158 -18.99 6.68 -41.59
N VAL A 159 -19.36 7.37 -40.48
CA VAL A 159 -18.42 8.32 -39.82
C VAL A 159 -17.24 7.56 -39.21
N LYS A 160 -17.46 6.37 -38.67
CA LYS A 160 -16.37 5.49 -38.20
C LYS A 160 -15.42 5.08 -39.34
N ASP A 161 -15.96 4.70 -40.50
CA ASP A 161 -15.17 4.34 -41.66
C ASP A 161 -14.31 5.55 -42.11
N ILE A 162 -14.90 6.76 -42.19
CA ILE A 162 -14.19 8.00 -42.55
C ILE A 162 -13.10 8.32 -41.54
N VAL A 163 -13.38 8.21 -40.24
CA VAL A 163 -12.39 8.44 -39.15
C VAL A 163 -11.25 7.45 -39.27
N SER A 164 -11.55 6.16 -39.47
CA SER A 164 -10.53 5.11 -39.61
C SER A 164 -9.58 5.35 -40.78
N GLU A 165 -10.12 5.86 -41.94
CA GLU A 165 -9.33 6.07 -43.12
C GLU A 165 -8.59 7.42 -43.13
N SER A 166 -9.14 8.45 -42.49
CA SER A 166 -8.73 9.83 -42.77
C SER A 166 -8.31 10.64 -41.55
N ALA A 167 -8.60 10.19 -40.31
CA ALA A 167 -8.39 11.00 -39.11
C ALA A 167 -6.94 11.39 -38.87
N ALA A 168 -6.00 10.49 -39.17
CA ALA A 168 -4.58 10.71 -38.92
C ALA A 168 -3.87 11.55 -40.02
N SER A 169 -4.42 11.59 -41.26
CA SER A 169 -3.69 12.14 -42.41
C SER A 169 -4.41 13.22 -43.19
N HIS A 170 -5.75 13.34 -43.02
CA HIS A 170 -6.51 14.27 -43.87
C HIS A 170 -6.37 15.73 -43.42
N ILE A 171 -5.93 16.58 -44.31
CA ILE A 171 -5.87 18.05 -44.18
C ILE A 171 -7.03 18.65 -44.96
N SER A 172 -7.85 19.48 -44.31
CA SER A 172 -9.03 20.05 -44.95
C SER A 172 -8.67 21.17 -45.91
N VAL A 173 -9.35 21.20 -47.09
CA VAL A 173 -9.24 22.29 -48.06
C VAL A 173 -9.59 23.63 -47.42
N LEU A 174 -10.54 23.67 -46.45
CA LEU A 174 -10.88 24.90 -45.73
C LEU A 174 -9.72 25.41 -44.88
N GLN A 175 -8.99 24.53 -44.23
CA GLN A 175 -7.81 24.90 -43.43
C GLN A 175 -6.67 25.40 -44.28
N LEU A 176 -6.48 24.80 -45.44
CA LEU A 176 -5.51 25.25 -46.42
C LEU A 176 -5.83 26.67 -46.92
N SER A 177 -7.08 26.92 -47.34
CA SER A 177 -7.50 28.23 -47.83
C SER A 177 -7.46 29.32 -46.77
N GLU A 178 -7.76 29.04 -45.53
CA GLU A 178 -7.63 30.00 -44.42
C GLU A 178 -6.15 30.35 -44.12
N LYS A 179 -5.22 29.40 -44.25
CA LYS A 179 -3.79 29.63 -44.02
C LYS A 179 -3.19 30.42 -45.19
N GLU A 180 -3.55 30.10 -46.46
CA GLU A 180 -3.14 30.88 -47.64
C GLU A 180 -3.59 32.35 -47.56
N ALA A 181 -4.75 32.60 -46.99
CA ALA A 181 -5.28 33.95 -46.79
C ALA A 181 -4.57 34.72 -45.64
N THR A 182 -3.99 34.02 -44.64
CA THR A 182 -3.33 34.66 -43.48
C THR A 182 -1.81 34.75 -43.61
N ASP A 183 -1.14 33.81 -44.29
CA ASP A 183 0.33 33.79 -44.43
C ASP A 183 0.76 33.13 -45.75
N PRO A 184 0.87 33.89 -46.83
CA PRO A 184 1.15 33.35 -48.15
C PRO A 184 2.60 32.89 -48.39
N GLU A 185 3.54 33.19 -47.48
CA GLU A 185 4.98 32.85 -47.66
C GLU A 185 5.45 31.68 -46.76
N GLY A 186 4.61 31.15 -45.86
CA GLY A 186 4.97 30.16 -44.87
C GLY A 186 4.39 28.75 -45.07
N LEU A 187 4.40 28.24 -46.32
CA LEU A 187 3.92 26.89 -46.64
C LEU A 187 5.01 25.83 -46.37
N ASP A 188 5.23 25.51 -45.11
CA ASP A 188 5.81 24.22 -44.74
C ASP A 188 4.67 23.24 -44.44
N ASP A 189 4.50 22.23 -45.31
CA ASP A 189 3.43 21.21 -45.21
C ASP A 189 3.46 20.38 -43.91
N ALA A 190 4.55 20.45 -43.18
CA ALA A 190 4.76 19.70 -41.94
C ALA A 190 4.04 20.24 -40.70
N GLU A 191 3.43 21.43 -40.72
CA GLU A 191 2.80 22.08 -39.55
C GLU A 191 1.28 22.24 -39.65
N LEU A 192 0.61 21.71 -40.65
CA LEU A 192 -0.84 21.84 -40.78
C LEU A 192 -1.56 20.84 -39.90
N PRO A 193 -2.48 21.30 -39.02
CA PRO A 193 -3.27 20.38 -38.19
C PRO A 193 -4.21 19.57 -39.10
N THR A 194 -4.35 18.28 -38.77
CA THR A 194 -5.32 17.41 -39.44
C THR A 194 -6.75 17.88 -39.20
N ALA A 195 -7.68 17.55 -40.07
CA ALA A 195 -9.10 17.92 -39.96
C ALA A 195 -9.74 17.35 -38.70
N PHE A 196 -9.32 16.15 -38.29
CA PHE A 196 -9.67 15.55 -37.00
C PHE A 196 -8.68 15.97 -35.89
N SER A 197 -9.17 16.47 -34.80
CA SER A 197 -8.31 16.87 -33.66
C SER A 197 -8.71 16.16 -32.38
N LEU A 198 -7.90 15.18 -31.98
CA LEU A 198 -8.12 14.45 -30.70
C LEU A 198 -8.12 15.40 -29.48
N PRO A 199 -7.22 16.38 -29.34
CA PRO A 199 -7.26 17.35 -28.23
C PRO A 199 -8.56 18.13 -28.13
N LYS A 200 -9.25 18.44 -29.26
CA LYS A 200 -10.54 19.10 -29.27
C LYS A 200 -11.69 18.14 -28.94
N PHE A 201 -11.52 16.84 -29.19
CA PHE A 201 -12.52 15.81 -28.91
C PHE A 201 -12.54 15.38 -27.42
N ILE A 202 -11.37 15.27 -26.77
CA ILE A 202 -11.26 14.79 -25.39
C ILE A 202 -12.15 15.54 -24.38
N PRO A 203 -12.29 16.87 -24.38
CA PRO A 203 -13.21 17.58 -23.49
C PRO A 203 -14.67 17.14 -23.65
N LEU A 204 -15.13 16.93 -24.88
CA LEU A 204 -16.46 16.41 -25.17
C LEU A 204 -16.63 14.98 -24.66
N LEU A 205 -15.63 14.11 -24.90
CA LEU A 205 -15.62 12.75 -24.37
C LEU A 205 -15.70 12.73 -22.85
N LYS A 206 -14.92 13.58 -22.17
CA LYS A 206 -14.90 13.72 -20.71
C LYS A 206 -16.27 14.13 -20.17
N GLU A 207 -17.00 14.98 -20.85
CA GLU A 207 -18.36 15.34 -20.50
C GLU A 207 -19.33 14.16 -20.70
N ARG A 208 -19.22 13.47 -21.83
CA ARG A 208 -20.15 12.38 -22.21
C ARG A 208 -19.87 11.05 -21.50
N ILE A 209 -18.68 10.80 -20.98
CA ILE A 209 -18.34 9.53 -20.29
C ILE A 209 -19.16 9.31 -19.00
N HIS A 210 -19.82 10.34 -18.46
CA HIS A 210 -20.62 10.25 -17.24
C HIS A 210 -22.11 9.93 -17.48
N VAL A 211 -22.48 9.55 -18.69
CA VAL A 211 -23.89 9.20 -19.03
C VAL A 211 -24.35 7.92 -18.35
N ILE A 212 -25.66 7.87 -18.08
CA ILE A 212 -26.28 6.74 -17.36
C ILE A 212 -26.76 5.66 -18.33
N SER A 213 -27.09 6.02 -19.58
CA SER A 213 -27.68 5.10 -20.57
C SER A 213 -26.71 4.02 -21.03
N ALA A 214 -27.09 2.75 -20.92
CA ALA A 214 -26.29 1.60 -21.38
C ALA A 214 -26.00 1.69 -22.91
N PHE A 215 -26.96 2.14 -23.72
CA PHE A 215 -26.76 2.31 -25.16
C PHE A 215 -25.70 3.35 -25.48
N THR A 216 -25.75 4.49 -24.77
CA THR A 216 -24.73 5.53 -24.94
C THR A 216 -23.37 5.05 -24.47
N ARG A 217 -23.30 4.23 -23.43
CA ARG A 217 -22.04 3.60 -22.97
C ARG A 217 -21.48 2.65 -24.01
N THR A 218 -22.33 1.79 -24.62
CA THR A 218 -21.92 0.94 -25.75
C THR A 218 -21.39 1.74 -26.93
N PHE A 219 -22.09 2.84 -27.28
CA PHE A 219 -21.67 3.77 -28.31
C PHE A 219 -20.28 4.35 -27.99
N LEU A 220 -20.06 4.87 -26.78
CA LEU A 220 -18.78 5.44 -26.36
C LEU A 220 -17.66 4.41 -26.38
N VAL A 221 -17.88 3.19 -25.84
CA VAL A 221 -16.89 2.11 -25.84
C VAL A 221 -16.52 1.73 -27.28
N SER A 222 -17.51 1.64 -28.20
CA SER A 222 -17.23 1.30 -29.60
C SER A 222 -16.42 2.38 -30.32
N TRP A 223 -16.61 3.65 -30.00
CA TRP A 223 -15.81 4.75 -30.52
C TRP A 223 -14.39 4.75 -29.96
N LEU A 224 -14.24 4.57 -28.64
CA LEU A 224 -12.93 4.47 -28.01
C LEU A 224 -12.14 3.27 -28.57
N THR A 225 -12.82 2.15 -28.80
CA THR A 225 -12.20 0.96 -29.41
C THR A 225 -11.70 1.26 -30.83
N LEU A 226 -12.46 2.01 -31.62
CA LEU A 226 -12.02 2.42 -32.97
C LEU A 226 -10.83 3.36 -32.93
N LEU A 227 -10.92 4.43 -32.12
CA LEU A 227 -9.85 5.42 -32.03
C LEU A 227 -8.52 4.81 -31.53
N ASP A 228 -8.61 3.81 -30.66
CA ASP A 228 -7.46 3.04 -30.19
C ASP A 228 -6.82 2.15 -31.29
N THR A 229 -7.53 1.86 -32.37
CA THR A 229 -6.96 1.13 -33.52
C THR A 229 -6.16 2.00 -34.45
N ILE A 230 -6.17 3.31 -34.31
CA ILE A 230 -5.48 4.27 -35.18
C ILE A 230 -4.19 4.71 -34.45
N PRO A 231 -3.00 4.17 -34.83
CA PRO A 231 -1.76 4.35 -34.07
C PRO A 231 -1.33 5.81 -33.95
N ASP A 232 -1.52 6.58 -35.01
CA ASP A 232 -1.05 7.96 -35.11
C ASP A 232 -1.88 8.96 -34.28
N LEU A 233 -3.00 8.54 -33.73
CA LEU A 233 -3.83 9.39 -32.84
C LEU A 233 -3.37 9.40 -31.36
N GLU A 234 -2.53 8.46 -30.95
CA GLU A 234 -1.96 8.37 -29.59
C GLU A 234 -3.01 8.57 -28.46
N LEU A 235 -4.17 7.92 -28.59
CA LEU A 235 -5.30 8.05 -27.67
C LEU A 235 -4.89 7.80 -26.20
N ILE A 236 -3.91 6.95 -26.00
CA ILE A 236 -3.41 6.54 -24.67
C ILE A 236 -2.82 7.71 -23.87
N SER A 237 -2.30 8.74 -24.55
CA SER A 237 -1.80 9.95 -23.88
C SER A 237 -2.89 10.70 -23.10
N TYR A 238 -4.14 10.56 -23.53
CA TYR A 238 -5.31 11.20 -22.93
C TYR A 238 -6.11 10.27 -22.00
N LEU A 239 -5.63 9.04 -21.77
CA LEU A 239 -6.32 8.03 -20.95
C LEU A 239 -6.75 8.54 -19.56
N PRO A 240 -5.94 9.30 -18.80
CA PRO A 240 -6.35 9.81 -17.49
C PRO A 240 -7.64 10.65 -17.51
N GLU A 241 -7.95 11.31 -18.61
CA GLU A 241 -9.11 12.21 -18.70
C GLU A 241 -10.45 11.45 -18.72
N PHE A 242 -10.47 10.20 -19.20
CA PHE A 242 -11.70 9.42 -19.31
C PHE A 242 -11.66 8.05 -18.62
N LEU A 243 -10.49 7.59 -18.14
CA LEU A 243 -10.31 6.28 -17.49
C LEU A 243 -11.28 6.07 -16.30
N GLY A 244 -11.41 7.06 -15.42
CA GLY A 244 -12.28 6.95 -14.25
C GLY A 244 -13.75 6.79 -14.61
N GLY A 245 -14.20 7.42 -15.70
CA GLY A 245 -15.55 7.22 -16.24
C GLY A 245 -15.71 5.84 -16.88
N LEU A 246 -14.70 5.38 -17.61
CA LEU A 246 -14.70 4.08 -18.27
C LEU A 246 -14.73 2.91 -17.27
N ILE A 247 -13.93 2.97 -16.19
CA ILE A 247 -13.95 1.95 -15.14
C ILE A 247 -15.37 1.82 -14.52
N LYS A 248 -16.10 2.92 -14.37
CA LYS A 248 -17.48 2.87 -13.86
C LYS A 248 -18.44 2.08 -14.76
N PHE A 249 -18.14 1.93 -16.04
CA PHE A 249 -18.96 1.11 -16.94
C PHE A 249 -18.88 -0.38 -16.64
N LEU A 250 -17.85 -0.84 -15.94
CA LEU A 250 -17.77 -2.21 -15.44
C LEU A 250 -18.87 -2.55 -14.43
N GLY A 251 -19.45 -1.54 -13.77
CA GLY A 251 -20.60 -1.72 -12.88
C GLY A 251 -21.94 -1.59 -13.59
N ASP A 252 -22.00 -1.53 -14.93
CA ASP A 252 -23.25 -1.46 -15.66
C ASP A 252 -24.02 -2.80 -15.55
N PRO A 253 -25.34 -2.77 -15.28
CA PRO A 253 -26.15 -3.99 -15.26
C PRO A 253 -26.21 -4.69 -16.62
N ASN A 254 -25.92 -3.98 -17.73
CA ASN A 254 -25.85 -4.56 -19.07
C ASN A 254 -24.50 -5.28 -19.27
N ARG A 255 -24.55 -6.61 -19.43
CA ARG A 255 -23.37 -7.45 -19.62
C ARG A 255 -22.56 -7.09 -20.87
N ASP A 256 -23.21 -6.66 -21.95
CA ASP A 256 -22.50 -6.32 -23.19
C ASP A 256 -21.62 -5.08 -23.00
N VAL A 257 -22.09 -4.08 -22.25
CA VAL A 257 -21.29 -2.91 -21.86
C VAL A 257 -20.10 -3.33 -21.02
N ASN A 258 -20.31 -4.17 -20.03
CA ASN A 258 -19.27 -4.66 -19.14
C ASN A 258 -18.16 -5.39 -19.94
N VAL A 259 -18.53 -6.40 -20.73
CA VAL A 259 -17.59 -7.20 -21.51
C VAL A 259 -16.80 -6.34 -22.52
N ALA A 260 -17.49 -5.45 -23.25
CA ALA A 260 -16.83 -4.57 -24.20
C ALA A 260 -15.86 -3.59 -23.50
N THR A 261 -16.27 -3.05 -22.34
CA THR A 261 -15.42 -2.16 -21.54
C THR A 261 -14.20 -2.89 -21.02
N GLN A 262 -14.37 -4.11 -20.51
CA GLN A 262 -13.27 -4.93 -20.01
C GLN A 262 -12.24 -5.21 -21.12
N ALA A 263 -12.73 -5.59 -22.32
CA ALA A 263 -11.86 -5.85 -23.46
C ALA A 263 -11.06 -4.60 -23.88
N LEU A 264 -11.71 -3.41 -23.88
CA LEU A 264 -11.04 -2.15 -24.18
C LEU A 264 -9.99 -1.80 -23.13
N LEU A 265 -10.29 -1.95 -21.85
CA LEU A 265 -9.34 -1.70 -20.76
C LEU A 265 -8.14 -2.66 -20.82
N ASP A 266 -8.36 -3.93 -21.20
CA ASP A 266 -7.28 -4.91 -21.40
C ASP A 266 -6.37 -4.54 -22.56
N ARG A 267 -6.93 -3.97 -23.64
CA ARG A 267 -6.14 -3.44 -24.76
C ARG A 267 -5.29 -2.27 -24.33
N PHE A 268 -5.85 -1.26 -23.66
CA PHE A 268 -5.10 -0.14 -23.14
C PHE A 268 -3.95 -0.60 -22.22
N LEU A 269 -4.20 -1.53 -21.32
CA LEU A 269 -3.14 -2.05 -20.46
C LEU A 269 -2.03 -2.73 -21.25
N SER A 270 -2.38 -3.52 -22.27
CA SER A 270 -1.42 -4.21 -23.14
C SER A 270 -0.57 -3.21 -23.93
N GLU A 271 -1.19 -2.14 -24.39
CA GLU A 271 -0.48 -1.09 -25.14
C GLU A 271 0.43 -0.25 -24.24
N ILE A 272 -0.02 0.11 -23.03
CA ILE A 272 0.82 0.76 -22.01
C ILE A 272 2.06 -0.10 -21.73
N LYS A 273 1.90 -1.42 -21.56
CA LYS A 273 3.02 -2.33 -21.36
C LYS A 273 3.98 -2.36 -22.55
N ARG A 274 3.44 -2.39 -23.76
CA ARG A 274 4.24 -2.35 -24.98
C ARG A 274 5.08 -1.08 -25.06
N ILE A 275 4.47 0.09 -24.85
CA ILE A 275 5.14 1.38 -24.86
C ILE A 275 6.21 1.47 -23.76
N ALA A 276 5.90 1.00 -22.55
CA ALA A 276 6.85 1.01 -21.43
C ALA A 276 8.08 0.15 -21.73
N ARG A 277 7.89 -1.06 -22.31
CA ARG A 277 8.99 -1.93 -22.75
C ARG A 277 9.85 -1.29 -23.84
N LEU A 278 9.22 -0.66 -24.85
CA LEU A 278 9.93 0.06 -25.91
C LEU A 278 10.80 1.18 -25.34
N LYS A 279 10.24 2.02 -24.48
CA LYS A 279 11.00 3.12 -23.83
C LYS A 279 12.18 2.60 -23.01
N LYS A 280 11.97 1.53 -22.24
CA LYS A 280 13.04 0.89 -21.46
C LYS A 280 14.14 0.34 -22.35
N GLY A 281 13.79 -0.34 -23.45
CA GLY A 281 14.76 -0.85 -24.44
C GLY A 281 15.58 0.27 -25.08
N ILE A 282 14.95 1.40 -25.43
CA ILE A 282 15.64 2.58 -26.00
C ILE A 282 16.61 3.18 -24.96
N GLU A 283 16.21 3.30 -23.69
CA GLU A 283 17.08 3.83 -22.64
C GLU A 283 18.28 2.91 -22.35
N GLU A 284 18.06 1.59 -22.34
CA GLU A 284 19.13 0.60 -22.18
C GLU A 284 20.11 0.65 -23.35
N SER A 285 19.64 0.78 -24.57
CA SER A 285 20.48 0.94 -25.78
C SER A 285 21.30 2.22 -25.74
N ARG A 286 20.72 3.34 -25.29
CA ARG A 286 21.44 4.62 -25.13
C ARG A 286 22.52 4.54 -24.03
N LYS A 287 22.27 3.79 -22.93
CA LYS A 287 23.25 3.57 -21.87
C LYS A 287 24.41 2.67 -22.32
N GLY A 288 24.14 1.67 -23.20
CA GLY A 288 25.16 0.78 -23.79
C GLY A 288 26.13 1.50 -24.72
N GLN A 289 25.66 2.42 -25.57
CA GLN A 289 26.52 3.21 -26.45
C GLN A 289 27.41 4.23 -25.73
N GLY A 290 27.06 4.65 -24.53
CA GLY A 290 27.86 5.59 -23.70
C GLY A 290 29.10 4.96 -23.04
N SER A 291 29.19 3.62 -22.97
CA SER A 291 30.32 2.90 -22.34
C SER A 291 31.42 2.51 -23.32
N ASP A 292 31.16 2.40 -24.63
CA ASP A 292 32.14 1.96 -25.62
C ASP A 292 33.04 3.09 -26.21
N ILE A 293 32.79 4.36 -25.86
CA ILE A 293 33.62 5.47 -26.32
C ILE A 293 34.86 5.72 -25.44
N ARG A 294 35.04 4.98 -24.34
CA ARG A 294 36.19 5.18 -23.42
C ARG A 294 37.26 4.10 -23.42
N GLN A 295 37.19 3.08 -24.29
CA GLN A 295 38.25 2.06 -24.41
C GLN A 295 38.57 1.68 -25.84
N SER A 296 39.16 2.59 -26.58
CA SER A 296 39.89 2.27 -27.80
C SER A 296 41.11 3.17 -27.93
N THR A 297 42.11 2.90 -27.15
CA THR A 297 43.53 3.13 -27.49
C THR A 297 44.33 2.12 -26.73
N THR A 298 44.81 1.10 -27.41
CA THR A 298 46.12 0.50 -27.49
C THR A 298 46.09 -1.01 -27.76
N SER A 299 46.66 -1.29 -28.94
CA SER A 299 47.55 -2.39 -29.38
C SER A 299 47.04 -3.82 -29.44
N ASP A 300 46.93 -4.25 -30.71
CA ASP A 300 47.60 -5.42 -31.36
C ASP A 300 48.00 -6.65 -30.52
N SER A 301 47.41 -7.78 -30.89
CA SER A 301 48.12 -8.88 -31.57
C SER A 301 47.41 -10.23 -31.38
N MET A 302 47.12 -10.84 -32.55
CA MET A 302 47.21 -12.23 -33.00
C MET A 302 47.08 -13.37 -31.96
N SER A 303 46.12 -14.29 -32.10
CA SER A 303 46.24 -15.61 -32.79
C SER A 303 45.23 -16.61 -32.27
N VAL A 304 44.43 -17.13 -33.20
CA VAL A 304 44.36 -18.51 -33.70
C VAL A 304 43.91 -19.62 -32.73
N ALA A 305 42.69 -20.10 -33.05
CA ALA A 305 42.20 -21.49 -33.18
C ALA A 305 42.31 -22.52 -32.03
N THR A 306 41.28 -23.20 -31.69
CA THR A 306 40.83 -24.52 -32.14
C THR A 306 39.85 -25.18 -31.16
N THR A 307 38.75 -25.57 -31.70
CA THR A 307 37.96 -26.83 -31.55
C THR A 307 38.15 -27.75 -30.33
N THR A 308 37.00 -28.18 -29.77
CA THR A 308 36.44 -29.55 -29.69
C THR A 308 35.46 -29.62 -28.52
N ASP A 309 34.21 -29.87 -28.76
CA ASP A 309 33.42 -31.07 -28.80
C ASP A 309 33.48 -31.95 -27.51
N GLN A 310 32.33 -32.06 -26.82
CA GLN A 310 31.81 -33.35 -26.42
C GLN A 310 30.47 -33.23 -25.63
N THR A 311 29.49 -33.84 -26.21
CA THR A 311 28.21 -34.35 -25.75
C THR A 311 28.31 -35.24 -24.50
N VAL A 312 27.33 -35.14 -23.60
CA VAL A 312 26.74 -36.31 -22.92
C VAL A 312 25.26 -36.01 -22.61
N ALA A 313 24.43 -36.84 -23.20
CA ALA A 313 23.01 -37.00 -22.89
C ALA A 313 22.81 -37.93 -21.68
N VAL A 314 21.76 -37.72 -20.90
CA VAL A 314 21.04 -38.78 -20.18
C VAL A 314 19.56 -38.47 -20.17
N GLU A 315 18.85 -39.47 -20.65
CA GLU A 315 17.38 -39.64 -20.76
C GLU A 315 16.67 -39.82 -19.41
N SER A 316 15.40 -39.60 -19.45
CA SER A 316 14.19 -40.36 -19.12
C SER A 316 13.39 -39.71 -17.99
N GLU A 317 12.09 -39.72 -17.93
CA GLU A 317 10.98 -40.53 -18.46
C GLU A 317 9.64 -39.75 -18.39
N VAL A 318 8.77 -40.17 -19.24
CA VAL A 318 7.38 -39.81 -19.54
C VAL A 318 6.40 -40.16 -18.41
N THR A 319 5.40 -39.33 -18.17
CA THR A 319 4.01 -39.80 -18.02
C THR A 319 3.00 -38.77 -18.50
N ASP A 320 2.19 -39.22 -19.44
CA ASP A 320 1.01 -38.61 -20.04
C ASP A 320 -0.07 -38.22 -19.02
N ASN A 321 -0.75 -37.10 -19.27
CA ASN A 321 -2.20 -37.13 -19.47
C ASN A 321 -2.69 -35.88 -20.21
N ALA A 322 -3.27 -36.15 -21.37
CA ALA A 322 -3.95 -35.20 -22.25
C ALA A 322 -5.27 -34.72 -21.68
N ILE A 323 -5.63 -33.48 -21.92
CA ILE A 323 -6.98 -33.04 -22.33
C ILE A 323 -6.83 -31.83 -23.24
N GLU A 324 -7.39 -31.94 -24.41
CA GLU A 324 -7.57 -30.98 -25.50
C GLU A 324 -8.27 -29.68 -25.03
N ASP A 325 -7.91 -28.50 -25.51
CA ASP A 325 -8.67 -27.77 -26.52
C ASP A 325 -8.08 -26.40 -26.91
N SER A 326 -8.15 -26.19 -28.23
CA SER A 326 -8.16 -24.92 -29.01
C SER A 326 -6.93 -24.00 -29.04
N GLU A 327 -6.38 -24.08 -30.23
CA GLU A 327 -5.48 -23.16 -30.91
C GLU A 327 -5.91 -21.69 -30.83
N VAL A 328 -5.03 -20.81 -30.33
CA VAL A 328 -4.84 -19.45 -30.84
C VAL A 328 -3.35 -19.24 -31.01
N GLY A 329 -2.95 -18.98 -32.26
CA GLY A 329 -1.57 -18.92 -32.72
C GLY A 329 -0.70 -17.97 -31.92
N SER A 330 0.33 -18.51 -31.30
CA SER A 330 1.47 -17.75 -30.83
C SER A 330 2.39 -17.49 -32.02
N VAL A 331 2.39 -16.27 -32.50
CA VAL A 331 3.47 -15.76 -33.34
C VAL A 331 4.62 -15.45 -32.39
N THR A 332 5.62 -16.31 -32.41
CA THR A 332 6.93 -16.05 -31.82
C THR A 332 7.72 -15.20 -32.82
N ASP A 333 7.70 -13.90 -32.64
CA ASP A 333 8.68 -13.01 -33.26
C ASP A 333 9.81 -12.75 -32.25
N GLU A 334 10.79 -13.64 -32.25
CA GLU A 334 12.15 -13.32 -31.87
C GLU A 334 12.85 -12.70 -33.09
N GLU A 335 12.53 -11.46 -33.41
CA GLU A 335 13.39 -10.63 -34.22
C GLU A 335 14.22 -9.74 -33.31
N GLY A 336 15.53 -10.00 -33.29
CA GLY A 336 16.52 -9.12 -32.69
C GLY A 336 16.41 -7.72 -33.27
N LEU A 337 15.98 -6.77 -32.47
CA LEU A 337 15.95 -5.35 -32.76
C LEU A 337 17.37 -4.84 -32.96
N HIS A 338 17.82 -4.85 -34.23
CA HIS A 338 18.88 -3.96 -34.70
C HIS A 338 18.30 -2.56 -34.79
N VAL A 339 18.63 -1.72 -33.82
CA VAL A 339 18.24 -0.29 -33.83
C VAL A 339 19.24 0.48 -34.68
N ASP A 340 19.03 0.48 -35.95
CA ASP A 340 19.47 1.58 -36.84
C ASP A 340 18.28 2.56 -36.94
N GLY A 341 18.42 3.72 -36.31
CA GLY A 341 17.76 5.01 -36.45
C GLY A 341 16.30 5.15 -36.92
N ASP A 342 15.56 4.08 -37.12
CA ASP A 342 14.17 4.13 -37.58
C ASP A 342 13.20 4.41 -36.46
N TRP A 343 12.30 5.37 -36.67
CA TRP A 343 11.24 5.71 -35.75
C TRP A 343 10.30 4.52 -35.49
N ILE A 344 10.07 4.16 -34.22
CA ILE A 344 9.19 3.06 -33.84
C ILE A 344 7.87 3.65 -33.30
N PRO A 345 6.69 3.21 -33.80
CA PRO A 345 5.39 3.70 -33.35
C PRO A 345 5.23 3.59 -31.87
N GLY A 346 4.97 4.72 -31.20
CA GLY A 346 4.77 4.81 -29.74
C GLY A 346 5.99 5.27 -28.93
N GLN A 347 7.16 5.50 -29.54
CA GLN A 347 8.35 5.97 -28.81
C GLN A 347 8.18 7.37 -28.20
N ASP A 348 7.42 8.24 -28.86
CA ASP A 348 7.23 9.64 -28.46
C ASP A 348 6.00 9.85 -27.57
N VAL A 349 5.16 8.82 -27.39
CA VAL A 349 3.93 8.86 -26.59
C VAL A 349 4.25 9.19 -25.13
N GLN A 350 3.65 10.25 -24.60
CA GLN A 350 3.77 10.65 -23.19
C GLN A 350 2.59 10.12 -22.40
N ILE A 351 2.84 9.21 -21.45
CA ILE A 351 1.81 8.63 -20.57
C ILE A 351 2.01 9.17 -19.18
N ASP A 352 0.96 9.73 -18.59
CA ASP A 352 0.97 10.20 -17.19
C ASP A 352 0.59 9.04 -16.26
N TYR A 353 1.58 8.21 -15.92
CA TYR A 353 1.41 7.06 -15.04
C TYR A 353 0.90 7.44 -13.66
N ALA A 354 1.35 8.58 -13.12
CA ALA A 354 0.95 9.06 -11.81
C ALA A 354 -0.55 9.37 -11.76
N LYS A 355 -1.11 10.05 -12.77
CA LYS A 355 -2.56 10.29 -12.82
C LYS A 355 -3.37 9.01 -13.00
N ILE A 356 -2.87 8.06 -13.81
CA ILE A 356 -3.53 6.76 -13.97
C ILE A 356 -3.58 6.03 -12.61
N LEU A 357 -2.46 5.97 -11.88
CA LEU A 357 -2.38 5.36 -10.56
C LEU A 357 -3.30 6.05 -9.54
N ASP A 358 -3.38 7.38 -9.55
CA ASP A 358 -4.29 8.13 -8.67
C ASP A 358 -5.75 7.72 -8.87
N ILE A 359 -6.17 7.57 -10.13
CA ILE A 359 -7.51 7.11 -10.49
C ILE A 359 -7.72 5.66 -10.01
N LEU A 360 -6.79 4.75 -10.31
CA LEU A 360 -6.90 3.33 -9.99
C LEU A 360 -6.98 3.10 -8.47
N VAL A 361 -6.12 3.77 -7.69
CA VAL A 361 -6.14 3.66 -6.23
C VAL A 361 -7.49 4.08 -5.66
N GLY A 362 -8.15 5.08 -6.27
CA GLY A 362 -9.50 5.49 -5.86
C GLY A 362 -10.57 4.41 -6.04
N PHE A 363 -10.38 3.44 -6.96
CA PHE A 363 -11.34 2.35 -7.22
C PHE A 363 -11.09 1.06 -6.42
N VAL A 364 -10.05 0.99 -5.62
CA VAL A 364 -9.77 -0.16 -4.74
C VAL A 364 -10.69 -0.19 -3.52
N ASP A 365 -11.30 0.94 -3.16
CA ASP A 365 -12.21 1.07 -2.01
C ASP A 365 -13.33 0.03 -2.03
N THR A 366 -13.63 -0.55 -0.88
CA THR A 366 -14.65 -1.59 -0.69
C THR A 366 -16.09 -1.14 -0.98
N SER A 367 -16.32 0.15 -1.19
CA SER A 367 -17.61 0.72 -1.60
C SER A 367 -17.95 0.48 -3.09
N PHE A 368 -16.96 0.12 -3.91
CA PHE A 368 -17.15 -0.13 -5.34
C PHE A 368 -17.55 -1.58 -5.64
N VAL A 369 -18.10 -1.79 -6.84
CA VAL A 369 -18.48 -3.11 -7.34
C VAL A 369 -17.22 -3.96 -7.57
N GLU A 370 -17.35 -5.28 -7.41
CA GLU A 370 -16.26 -6.24 -7.48
C GLU A 370 -15.42 -6.12 -8.76
N GLU A 371 -16.05 -6.00 -9.92
CA GLU A 371 -15.37 -5.91 -11.22
C GLU A 371 -14.48 -4.65 -11.33
N MET A 372 -14.93 -3.53 -10.74
CA MET A 372 -14.13 -2.31 -10.70
C MET A 372 -12.90 -2.49 -9.82
N GLN A 373 -13.06 -3.08 -8.63
CA GLN A 373 -11.97 -3.35 -7.70
C GLN A 373 -10.94 -4.31 -8.32
N LEU A 374 -11.41 -5.40 -8.95
CA LEU A 374 -10.55 -6.39 -9.60
C LEU A 374 -9.73 -5.77 -10.72
N THR A 375 -10.37 -4.94 -11.56
CA THR A 375 -9.67 -4.28 -12.66
C THR A 375 -8.65 -3.29 -12.13
N ALA A 376 -8.99 -2.49 -11.12
CA ALA A 376 -8.06 -1.56 -10.49
C ALA A 376 -6.86 -2.28 -9.86
N LEU A 377 -7.09 -3.34 -9.08
CA LEU A 377 -6.03 -4.14 -8.46
C LEU A 377 -5.13 -4.81 -9.50
N ARG A 378 -5.71 -5.37 -10.58
CA ARG A 378 -4.95 -5.98 -11.67
C ARG A 378 -4.07 -4.96 -12.39
N TRP A 379 -4.58 -3.77 -12.65
CA TRP A 379 -3.78 -2.70 -13.26
C TRP A 379 -2.65 -2.27 -12.34
N ILE A 380 -2.92 -2.02 -11.06
CA ILE A 380 -1.90 -1.65 -10.07
C ILE A 380 -0.79 -2.71 -9.99
N ASP A 381 -1.14 -4.01 -9.99
CA ASP A 381 -0.17 -5.10 -9.99
C ASP A 381 0.75 -5.04 -11.22
N ASN A 382 0.20 -4.72 -12.40
CA ASN A 382 0.99 -4.55 -13.62
C ASN A 382 1.89 -3.30 -13.60
N PHE A 383 1.54 -2.27 -12.85
CA PHE A 383 2.35 -1.06 -12.76
C PHE A 383 3.69 -1.28 -12.03
N PHE A 384 3.83 -2.36 -11.24
CA PHE A 384 5.14 -2.74 -10.69
C PHE A 384 6.14 -3.16 -11.77
N GLU A 385 5.66 -3.62 -12.95
CA GLU A 385 6.52 -3.91 -14.10
C GLU A 385 6.70 -2.69 -15.01
N ILE A 386 5.67 -1.83 -15.12
CA ILE A 386 5.61 -0.70 -16.04
C ILE A 386 6.43 0.47 -15.52
N SER A 387 6.10 0.98 -14.34
CA SER A 387 6.72 2.16 -13.72
C SER A 387 6.67 2.04 -12.18
N PRO A 388 7.55 1.24 -11.58
CA PRO A 388 7.56 1.05 -10.14
C PRO A 388 7.86 2.33 -9.36
N GLU A 389 8.61 3.27 -9.95
CA GLU A 389 8.98 4.53 -9.29
C GLU A 389 7.76 5.43 -9.04
N ASP A 390 6.79 5.43 -9.94
CA ASP A 390 5.55 6.21 -9.81
C ASP A 390 4.60 5.67 -8.74
N ILE A 391 4.81 4.44 -8.26
CA ILE A 391 3.99 3.83 -7.18
C ILE A 391 4.35 4.40 -5.81
N LEU A 392 5.60 4.80 -5.58
CA LEU A 392 6.10 5.22 -4.26
C LEU A 392 5.26 6.31 -3.59
N PRO A 393 4.84 7.38 -4.27
CA PRO A 393 4.00 8.42 -3.67
C PRO A 393 2.63 7.90 -3.21
N PHE A 394 2.14 6.83 -3.84
CA PHE A 394 0.82 6.25 -3.56
C PHE A 394 0.83 5.16 -2.49
N VAL A 395 2.01 4.72 -2.02
CA VAL A 395 2.14 3.65 -1.01
C VAL A 395 1.25 3.87 0.22
N PRO A 396 1.20 5.05 0.87
CA PRO A 396 0.33 5.27 2.03
C PRO A 396 -1.15 5.05 1.72
N ARG A 397 -1.62 5.52 0.56
CA ARG A 397 -3.01 5.33 0.11
C ARG A 397 -3.29 3.89 -0.28
N LEU A 398 -2.35 3.23 -0.98
CA LEU A 398 -2.44 1.82 -1.32
C LEU A 398 -2.58 0.96 -0.06
N LEU A 399 -1.76 1.18 0.95
CA LEU A 399 -1.88 0.47 2.22
C LEU A 399 -3.24 0.67 2.88
N THR A 400 -3.81 1.88 2.79
CA THR A 400 -5.13 2.17 3.35
C THR A 400 -6.25 1.42 2.64
N GLN A 401 -6.13 1.16 1.33
CA GLN A 401 -7.17 0.54 0.52
C GLN A 401 -6.95 -0.98 0.31
N VAL A 402 -5.72 -1.40 0.05
CA VAL A 402 -5.39 -2.80 -0.26
C VAL A 402 -5.52 -3.69 0.96
N LEU A 403 -5.09 -3.23 2.15
CA LEU A 403 -5.16 -4.06 3.35
C LEU A 403 -6.60 -4.44 3.75
N PRO A 404 -7.61 -3.54 3.75
CA PRO A 404 -9.01 -3.91 3.93
C PRO A 404 -9.53 -4.82 2.80
N ALA A 405 -9.11 -4.61 1.53
CA ALA A 405 -9.52 -5.43 0.41
C ALA A 405 -9.05 -6.89 0.53
N MET A 406 -7.94 -7.16 1.24
CA MET A 406 -7.50 -8.52 1.58
C MET A 406 -8.48 -9.27 2.50
N SER A 407 -9.43 -8.58 3.10
CA SER A 407 -10.49 -9.15 3.95
C SER A 407 -11.86 -9.08 3.27
N SER A 408 -11.93 -8.78 1.97
CA SER A 408 -13.17 -8.71 1.19
C SER A 408 -13.96 -10.02 1.23
N GLY A 409 -15.27 -9.94 1.10
CA GLY A 409 -16.17 -11.09 0.95
C GLY A 409 -15.92 -11.89 -0.33
N SER A 410 -15.39 -11.25 -1.39
CA SER A 410 -15.06 -11.91 -2.67
C SER A 410 -13.68 -12.56 -2.63
N ASP A 411 -13.61 -13.84 -3.01
CA ASP A 411 -12.35 -14.59 -3.12
C ASP A 411 -11.39 -13.99 -4.17
N GLN A 412 -11.94 -13.49 -5.27
CA GLN A 412 -11.17 -12.92 -6.35
C GLN A 412 -10.51 -11.61 -5.94
N VAL A 413 -11.28 -10.72 -5.27
CA VAL A 413 -10.74 -9.46 -4.73
C VAL A 413 -9.67 -9.74 -3.68
N ARG A 414 -9.90 -10.69 -2.76
CA ARG A 414 -8.89 -11.08 -1.76
C ARG A 414 -7.59 -11.54 -2.40
N GLN A 415 -7.67 -12.41 -3.42
CA GLN A 415 -6.48 -12.91 -4.13
C GLN A 415 -5.74 -11.78 -4.87
N ALA A 416 -6.48 -10.91 -5.57
CA ALA A 416 -5.91 -9.78 -6.28
C ALA A 416 -5.23 -8.79 -5.30
N ALA A 417 -5.89 -8.46 -4.19
CA ALA A 417 -5.34 -7.60 -3.15
C ALA A 417 -4.08 -8.22 -2.49
N ASN A 418 -4.08 -9.55 -2.25
CA ASN A 418 -2.91 -10.25 -1.75
C ASN A 418 -1.73 -10.20 -2.73
N ARG A 419 -1.97 -10.31 -4.05
CA ARG A 419 -0.90 -10.16 -5.07
C ARG A 419 -0.31 -8.75 -5.01
N VAL A 420 -1.14 -7.73 -5.10
CA VAL A 420 -0.69 -6.33 -5.01
C VAL A 420 0.09 -6.08 -3.72
N ASN A 421 -0.39 -6.60 -2.59
CA ASN A 421 0.31 -6.50 -1.30
C ASN A 421 1.69 -7.17 -1.34
N THR A 422 1.80 -8.34 -1.96
CA THR A 422 3.07 -9.07 -2.10
C THR A 422 4.03 -8.33 -3.02
N SER A 423 3.57 -7.92 -4.21
CA SER A 423 4.36 -7.13 -5.18
C SER A 423 4.86 -5.82 -4.55
N LEU A 424 3.99 -5.13 -3.80
CA LEU A 424 4.36 -3.90 -3.10
C LEU A 424 5.42 -4.15 -2.01
N MET A 425 5.25 -5.22 -1.24
CA MET A 425 6.20 -5.59 -0.18
C MET A 425 7.57 -5.97 -0.75
N GLU A 426 7.59 -6.77 -1.82
CA GLU A 426 8.80 -7.15 -2.53
C GLU A 426 9.49 -5.93 -3.13
N TYR A 427 8.75 -5.06 -3.79
CA TYR A 427 9.30 -3.83 -4.36
C TYR A 427 9.96 -2.95 -3.28
N ILE A 428 9.29 -2.70 -2.16
CA ILE A 428 9.86 -1.90 -1.08
C ILE A 428 11.09 -2.58 -0.46
N VAL A 429 11.11 -3.90 -0.36
CA VAL A 429 12.30 -4.64 0.13
C VAL A 429 13.48 -4.49 -0.82
N THR A 430 13.27 -4.47 -2.14
CA THR A 430 14.34 -4.30 -3.15
C THR A 430 14.93 -2.89 -3.20
N LEU A 431 14.22 -1.87 -2.73
CA LEU A 431 14.76 -0.51 -2.61
C LEU A 431 15.91 -0.52 -1.60
N SER A 432 17.16 -0.60 -2.05
CA SER A 432 18.33 -0.56 -1.18
C SER A 432 18.58 0.86 -0.64
N GLU A 433 18.96 0.98 0.64
CA GLU A 433 19.35 2.28 1.22
C GLU A 433 20.60 2.86 0.54
N ASP A 434 21.45 2.00 -0.04
CA ASP A 434 22.73 2.38 -0.67
C ASP A 434 22.54 3.21 -1.95
N THR A 435 21.45 3.02 -2.70
CA THR A 435 21.16 3.83 -3.91
C THR A 435 20.72 5.26 -3.58
N LEU A 436 20.18 5.50 -2.39
CA LEU A 436 19.75 6.81 -1.93
C LEU A 436 20.92 7.67 -1.44
N ASP A 437 21.95 7.07 -0.85
CA ASP A 437 23.15 7.79 -0.40
C ASP A 437 24.12 8.08 -1.56
N GLU A 438 24.22 7.21 -2.57
CA GLU A 438 25.01 7.48 -3.78
C GLU A 438 24.41 8.59 -4.63
N ASN A 439 23.09 8.61 -4.84
CA ASN A 439 22.42 9.68 -5.56
C ASN A 439 22.43 11.00 -4.80
N ARG A 440 22.34 10.96 -3.47
CA ARG A 440 22.49 12.15 -2.61
C ARG A 440 23.93 12.70 -2.62
N GLN A 441 24.93 11.83 -2.69
CA GLN A 441 26.33 12.21 -2.85
C GLN A 441 26.64 12.74 -4.26
N LEU A 442 26.01 12.19 -5.29
CA LEU A 442 26.11 12.69 -6.67
C LEU A 442 25.44 14.06 -6.84
N ALA A 443 24.25 14.27 -6.23
CA ALA A 443 23.58 15.56 -6.21
C ALA A 443 24.33 16.62 -5.39
N LEU A 444 24.98 16.26 -4.30
CA LEU A 444 25.84 17.14 -3.53
C LEU A 444 27.17 17.44 -4.26
N ARG A 445 27.69 16.51 -5.06
CA ARG A 445 28.90 16.72 -5.89
C ARG A 445 28.64 17.58 -7.12
N SER A 446 27.42 17.56 -7.70
CA SER A 446 27.05 18.47 -8.79
C SER A 446 26.87 19.92 -8.30
N ASN A 447 26.31 20.11 -7.11
CA ASN A 447 26.16 21.45 -6.51
C ASN A 447 27.48 22.04 -5.98
N SER A 448 28.52 21.22 -5.74
CA SER A 448 29.82 21.72 -5.28
C SER A 448 30.76 22.12 -6.43
N LYS A 449 30.47 21.76 -7.69
CA LYS A 449 31.28 22.16 -8.85
C LYS A 449 30.93 23.53 -9.42
N GLU A 450 29.74 24.08 -9.14
CA GLU A 450 29.37 25.44 -9.60
C GLU A 450 29.81 26.59 -8.68
N ASN A 451 30.33 26.27 -7.48
CA ASN A 451 30.74 27.31 -6.49
C ASN A 451 32.26 27.52 -6.36
N THR A 452 33.09 26.94 -7.26
CA THR A 452 34.55 27.05 -7.09
C THR A 452 35.25 28.06 -8.04
N GLU A 453 34.51 28.80 -8.88
CA GLU A 453 35.14 29.75 -9.82
C GLU A 453 34.96 31.24 -9.50
N ARG A 454 34.50 31.60 -8.31
CA ARG A 454 34.55 33.03 -7.90
C ARG A 454 34.93 33.17 -6.43
N ARG A 455 36.21 33.17 -6.14
CA ARG A 455 36.79 33.93 -5.00
C ARG A 455 38.32 33.96 -5.03
N SER A 456 38.85 35.03 -5.50
CA SER A 456 40.13 35.53 -5.02
C SER A 456 39.93 37.00 -4.60
N SER A 457 40.14 37.22 -3.34
CA SER A 457 40.80 38.39 -2.70
C SER A 457 40.17 38.75 -1.35
N THR A 458 40.96 38.58 -0.34
CA THR A 458 40.87 38.97 1.09
C THR A 458 41.29 40.45 1.25
N PRO A 459 41.29 41.09 2.48
CA PRO A 459 40.87 40.68 3.82
C PRO A 459 40.29 41.82 4.79
N VAL A 460 39.94 41.38 6.04
CA VAL A 460 40.07 42.08 7.36
C VAL A 460 38.88 42.92 7.87
N SER A 461 38.22 42.51 8.91
CA SER A 461 38.25 42.86 10.34
C SER A 461 36.88 42.77 11.04
N LYS A 462 36.93 42.28 12.27
CA LYS A 462 35.92 41.98 13.30
C LYS A 462 35.54 43.22 14.14
N PRO A 463 34.70 43.06 15.20
CA PRO A 463 33.23 43.18 15.37
C PRO A 463 32.92 44.41 16.33
N PRO A 464 31.87 44.59 17.13
CA PRO A 464 30.77 43.74 17.65
C PRO A 464 29.38 44.40 17.87
N GLU A 465 28.47 43.63 18.46
CA GLU A 465 27.38 43.97 19.42
C GLU A 465 25.94 44.29 18.93
N THR A 466 25.06 43.48 19.48
CA THR A 466 23.61 43.56 19.70
C THR A 466 23.16 44.82 20.48
N PRO A 467 21.88 45.18 20.78
CA PRO A 467 20.66 44.33 20.75
C PRO A 467 19.32 45.06 20.38
N SER A 468 18.27 44.21 20.31
CA SER A 468 16.89 44.42 20.77
C SER A 468 15.90 45.38 20.10
N SER A 469 14.71 44.80 20.00
CA SER A 469 13.36 45.22 20.36
C SER A 469 12.40 45.69 19.26
N GLU A 470 11.34 44.89 19.22
CA GLU A 470 9.90 45.26 19.27
C GLU A 470 9.21 46.01 18.13
N SER A 471 8.18 45.33 17.68
CA SER A 471 6.77 45.78 17.65
C SER A 471 6.15 46.31 16.35
N LYS A 472 5.10 45.57 15.98
CA LYS A 472 3.76 46.02 15.60
C LYS A 472 3.40 46.46 14.17
N LYS A 473 2.53 45.64 13.61
CA LYS A 473 1.17 45.95 13.04
C LYS A 473 1.03 46.78 11.76
N GLN A 474 0.26 46.17 10.91
CA GLN A 474 -0.95 46.59 10.20
C GLN A 474 -0.86 46.73 8.68
N LEU A 475 -1.70 45.88 8.06
CA LEU A 475 -2.79 46.13 7.09
C LEU A 475 -2.54 47.08 5.91
N SER A 476 -2.67 46.59 4.72
CA SER A 476 -3.72 46.90 3.74
C SER A 476 -3.30 46.52 2.31
N GLN A 477 -4.19 45.82 1.63
CA GLN A 477 -4.31 45.71 0.17
C GLN A 477 -4.75 47.07 -0.40
N PRO A 478 -4.80 47.35 -1.74
CA PRO A 478 -5.03 46.44 -2.87
C PRO A 478 -4.35 46.78 -4.23
N GLU A 479 -4.50 45.84 -5.15
CA GLU A 479 -4.66 45.92 -6.61
C GLU A 479 -3.67 46.67 -7.51
N ALA A 480 -3.11 45.95 -8.48
CA ALA A 480 -3.28 46.16 -9.91
C ALA A 480 -2.54 45.11 -10.77
N SER A 481 -3.29 44.58 -11.69
CA SER A 481 -2.98 43.68 -12.79
C SER A 481 -1.86 44.14 -13.71
N VAL A 482 -0.95 43.28 -14.12
CA VAL A 482 -0.33 43.27 -15.46
C VAL A 482 -0.09 41.84 -15.89
N GLU A 483 -0.69 41.47 -17.02
CA GLU A 483 -0.45 40.27 -17.80
C GLU A 483 1.04 40.12 -18.18
N GLN A 484 1.59 38.92 -17.94
CA GLN A 484 2.75 38.45 -18.68
C GLN A 484 2.59 36.96 -18.99
N THR A 485 2.63 36.66 -20.28
CA THR A 485 2.67 35.35 -20.92
C THR A 485 3.74 34.42 -20.32
N PRO A 486 3.44 33.10 -20.17
CA PRO A 486 4.41 32.14 -19.65
C PRO A 486 5.40 31.72 -20.74
N ARG A 487 6.66 32.01 -20.52
CA ARG A 487 7.76 31.34 -21.20
C ARG A 487 7.83 29.89 -20.69
N SER A 488 7.91 28.97 -21.63
CA SER A 488 8.18 27.56 -21.39
C SER A 488 9.40 27.38 -20.48
N SER A 489 9.18 26.92 -19.27
CA SER A 489 10.23 26.50 -18.35
C SER A 489 10.58 25.05 -18.67
N MET A 490 11.82 24.83 -19.11
CA MET A 490 12.45 23.50 -19.14
C MET A 490 12.24 22.85 -17.75
N SER A 491 11.59 21.70 -17.75
CA SER A 491 11.40 20.87 -16.58
C SER A 491 12.76 20.38 -16.08
N THR A 492 13.19 20.89 -14.95
CA THR A 492 14.24 20.26 -14.14
C THR A 492 13.74 18.88 -13.70
N PRO A 493 14.55 17.82 -13.81
CA PRO A 493 14.15 16.51 -13.30
C PRO A 493 13.86 16.60 -11.82
N LEU A 494 12.65 16.21 -11.40
CA LEU A 494 12.29 16.05 -9.98
C LEU A 494 13.28 15.06 -9.35
N PRO A 495 13.69 15.29 -8.08
CA PRO A 495 14.46 14.31 -7.34
C PRO A 495 13.66 13.01 -7.22
N PRO A 496 14.32 11.84 -7.24
CA PRO A 496 13.65 10.55 -7.12
C PRO A 496 12.76 10.54 -5.88
N ALA A 497 11.51 10.16 -6.05
CA ALA A 497 10.53 10.09 -4.97
C ALA A 497 11.01 9.11 -3.90
N ASP A 498 11.33 9.60 -2.70
CA ASP A 498 11.63 8.74 -1.54
C ASP A 498 10.30 8.30 -0.90
N LEU A 499 10.28 7.09 -0.33
CA LEU A 499 9.11 6.56 0.38
C LEU A 499 8.78 7.48 1.56
N ASP A 500 7.56 7.97 1.64
CA ASP A 500 7.06 8.68 2.81
C ASP A 500 6.75 7.71 3.95
N TYR A 501 7.78 7.42 4.76
CA TYR A 501 7.67 6.55 5.92
C TYR A 501 6.67 7.07 6.96
N ALA A 502 6.54 8.39 7.11
CA ALA A 502 5.62 8.98 8.08
C ALA A 502 4.17 8.72 7.69
N ALA A 503 3.81 9.05 6.45
CA ALA A 503 2.48 8.79 5.94
C ALA A 503 2.15 7.28 5.90
N ALA A 504 3.11 6.42 5.55
CA ALA A 504 2.93 4.97 5.55
C ALA A 504 2.67 4.42 6.96
N VAL A 505 3.47 4.83 7.96
CA VAL A 505 3.28 4.43 9.37
C VAL A 505 1.93 4.91 9.90
N ASN A 506 1.53 6.14 9.61
CA ASN A 506 0.23 6.68 10.02
C ASN A 506 -0.93 5.89 9.38
N SER A 507 -0.85 5.60 8.08
CA SER A 507 -1.85 4.80 7.38
C SER A 507 -1.98 3.39 7.96
N LEU A 508 -0.87 2.73 8.28
CA LEU A 508 -0.84 1.42 8.93
C LEU A 508 -1.41 1.46 10.35
N THR A 509 -1.10 2.50 11.11
CA THR A 509 -1.60 2.67 12.49
C THR A 509 -3.12 2.79 12.52
N LEU A 510 -3.72 3.46 11.53
CA LEU A 510 -5.18 3.53 11.40
C LEU A 510 -5.82 2.15 11.16
N GLN A 511 -5.12 1.24 10.48
CA GLN A 511 -5.62 -0.12 10.23
C GLN A 511 -5.69 -1.01 11.48
N PHE A 512 -5.07 -0.62 12.61
CA PHE A 512 -5.21 -1.36 13.88
C PHE A 512 -6.63 -1.34 14.44
N LEU A 513 -7.46 -0.38 14.01
CA LEU A 513 -8.86 -0.26 14.39
C LEU A 513 -9.81 -0.99 13.42
N ASN A 514 -9.28 -1.63 12.38
CA ASN A 514 -10.09 -2.35 11.41
C ASN A 514 -10.78 -3.55 12.07
N GLU A 515 -12.03 -3.83 11.67
CA GLU A 515 -12.82 -4.94 12.22
C GLU A 515 -12.20 -6.31 11.89
N ASN A 516 -11.54 -6.43 10.73
CA ASN A 516 -10.98 -7.69 10.25
C ASN A 516 -9.60 -7.99 10.87
N GLU A 517 -9.46 -9.16 11.46
CA GLU A 517 -8.20 -9.65 12.02
C GLU A 517 -7.06 -9.68 11.00
N ALA A 518 -7.33 -10.18 9.78
CA ALA A 518 -6.32 -10.31 8.73
C ALA A 518 -5.72 -8.96 8.33
N THR A 519 -6.54 -7.91 8.28
CA THR A 519 -6.10 -6.53 8.00
C THR A 519 -5.19 -6.01 9.11
N ARG A 520 -5.54 -6.22 10.39
CA ARG A 520 -4.71 -5.80 11.53
C ARG A 520 -3.37 -6.53 11.57
N VAL A 521 -3.37 -7.85 11.32
CA VAL A 521 -2.15 -8.67 11.22
C VAL A 521 -1.26 -8.22 10.06
N ALA A 522 -1.84 -7.91 8.91
CA ALA A 522 -1.11 -7.41 7.75
C ALA A 522 -0.46 -6.05 8.03
N ALA A 523 -1.19 -5.12 8.66
CA ALA A 523 -0.66 -3.81 9.04
C ALA A 523 0.54 -3.91 9.99
N LEU A 524 0.47 -4.79 11.01
CA LEU A 524 1.60 -5.06 11.90
C LEU A 524 2.78 -5.71 11.18
N SER A 525 2.52 -6.61 10.23
CA SER A 525 3.57 -7.25 9.43
C SER A 525 4.30 -6.23 8.55
N TRP A 526 3.58 -5.25 8.01
CA TRP A 526 4.15 -4.12 7.29
C TRP A 526 5.05 -3.25 8.18
N LEU A 527 4.61 -2.91 9.39
CA LEU A 527 5.42 -2.13 10.33
C LEU A 527 6.69 -2.88 10.76
N ILE A 528 6.61 -4.20 10.96
CA ILE A 528 7.78 -5.04 11.25
C ILE A 528 8.79 -4.96 10.10
N MET A 529 8.33 -5.04 8.85
CA MET A 529 9.17 -4.95 7.67
C MET A 529 9.77 -3.55 7.51
N LEU A 530 8.97 -2.49 7.60
CA LEU A 530 9.44 -1.10 7.50
C LEU A 530 10.45 -0.75 8.59
N HIS A 531 10.19 -1.18 9.83
CA HIS A 531 11.14 -0.99 10.94
C HIS A 531 12.44 -1.79 10.75
N ARG A 532 12.38 -2.97 10.14
CA ARG A 532 13.59 -3.75 9.81
C ARG A 532 14.43 -3.04 8.78
N LYS A 533 13.77 -2.43 7.78
CA LYS A 533 14.43 -1.72 6.69
C LYS A 533 15.01 -0.37 7.12
N ALA A 534 14.23 0.45 7.82
CA ALA A 534 14.61 1.81 8.21
C ALA A 534 14.28 2.09 9.69
N PRO A 535 15.01 1.47 10.66
CA PRO A 535 14.66 1.55 12.07
C PRO A 535 14.65 2.98 12.60
N LYS A 536 15.60 3.83 12.18
CA LYS A 536 15.69 5.22 12.63
C LYS A 536 14.53 6.07 12.12
N LYS A 537 14.11 5.87 10.85
CA LYS A 537 13.00 6.62 10.25
C LYS A 537 11.66 6.24 10.91
N VAL A 538 11.41 4.95 11.17
CA VAL A 538 10.18 4.48 11.79
C VAL A 538 10.09 4.84 13.28
N ILE A 539 11.19 4.82 14.02
CA ILE A 539 11.23 5.20 15.46
C ILE A 539 10.99 6.72 15.66
N ALA A 540 11.38 7.56 14.70
CA ALA A 540 11.17 9.02 14.80
C ALA A 540 9.67 9.43 14.87
N PHE A 541 8.75 8.54 14.49
CA PHE A 541 7.29 8.80 14.49
C PHE A 541 6.54 8.24 15.70
N ASN A 542 7.23 8.06 16.84
CA ASN A 542 6.75 7.30 18.00
C ASN A 542 5.56 7.90 18.79
N ASP A 543 5.26 9.20 18.68
CA ASP A 543 4.33 9.86 19.60
C ASP A 543 2.87 9.39 19.48
N GLY A 544 2.45 8.89 18.33
CA GLY A 544 1.09 8.35 18.11
C GLY A 544 1.02 6.82 17.97
N THR A 545 2.03 6.21 17.37
CA THR A 545 2.05 4.78 17.02
C THR A 545 2.24 3.90 18.27
N PHE A 546 3.09 4.32 19.20
CA PHE A 546 3.40 3.53 20.39
C PHE A 546 2.20 3.32 21.33
N PRO A 547 1.38 4.34 21.69
CA PRO A 547 0.14 4.14 22.42
C PRO A 547 -0.87 3.24 21.70
N ALA A 548 -0.92 3.32 20.37
CA ALA A 548 -1.78 2.44 19.55
C ALA A 548 -1.33 0.98 19.62
N LEU A 549 -0.01 0.70 19.54
CA LEU A 549 0.55 -0.64 19.73
C LEU A 549 0.26 -1.20 21.13
N LEU A 550 0.42 -0.40 22.19
CA LEU A 550 0.05 -0.85 23.52
C LEU A 550 -1.44 -1.21 23.63
N LYS A 551 -2.32 -0.49 22.94
CA LYS A 551 -3.75 -0.80 22.91
C LYS A 551 -4.04 -2.10 22.16
N THR A 552 -3.28 -2.42 21.10
CA THR A 552 -3.45 -3.68 20.34
C THR A 552 -3.08 -4.92 21.15
N LEU A 553 -2.36 -4.80 22.28
CA LEU A 553 -2.15 -5.91 23.21
C LEU A 553 -3.46 -6.41 23.85
N SER A 554 -4.49 -5.58 23.89
CA SER A 554 -5.85 -5.95 24.35
C SER A 554 -6.74 -6.50 23.21
N ASP A 555 -6.21 -6.70 21.99
CA ASP A 555 -6.96 -7.23 20.84
C ASP A 555 -7.52 -8.63 21.13
N PRO A 556 -8.77 -8.94 20.74
CA PRO A 556 -9.36 -10.26 20.93
C PRO A 556 -8.59 -11.38 20.20
N ALA A 557 -7.90 -11.08 19.08
CA ALA A 557 -7.16 -12.05 18.29
C ALA A 557 -5.72 -12.25 18.80
N GLU A 558 -5.34 -13.49 19.10
CA GLU A 558 -3.99 -13.83 19.58
C GLU A 558 -2.91 -13.57 18.53
N ALA A 559 -3.24 -13.75 17.23
CA ALA A 559 -2.31 -13.48 16.12
C ALA A 559 -1.89 -12.01 16.05
N VAL A 560 -2.84 -11.09 16.29
CA VAL A 560 -2.58 -9.64 16.36
C VAL A 560 -1.63 -9.34 17.52
N VAL A 561 -1.93 -9.82 18.70
CA VAL A 561 -1.08 -9.62 19.90
C VAL A 561 0.33 -10.18 19.70
N THR A 562 0.45 -11.35 19.08
CA THR A 562 1.76 -11.97 18.79
C THR A 562 2.59 -11.13 17.83
N LYS A 563 1.98 -10.60 16.76
CA LYS A 563 2.66 -9.71 15.79
C LYS A 563 3.05 -8.38 16.41
N ASP A 564 2.18 -7.81 17.20
CA ASP A 564 2.44 -6.58 17.94
C ASP A 564 3.63 -6.74 18.89
N LEU A 565 3.68 -7.81 19.67
CA LEU A 565 4.80 -8.13 20.55
C LEU A 565 6.10 -8.36 19.79
N GLN A 566 6.05 -8.93 18.56
CA GLN A 566 7.21 -9.04 17.70
C GLN A 566 7.73 -7.65 17.29
N LEU A 567 6.84 -6.74 16.92
CA LEU A 567 7.20 -5.36 16.56
C LEU A 567 7.79 -4.60 17.75
N LEU A 568 7.11 -4.62 18.90
CA LEU A 568 7.58 -3.98 20.14
C LEU A 568 8.93 -4.51 20.58
N SER A 569 9.15 -5.83 20.44
CA SER A 569 10.43 -6.46 20.74
C SER A 569 11.52 -6.02 19.78
N GLN A 570 11.20 -5.92 18.49
CA GLN A 570 12.15 -5.45 17.47
C GLN A 570 12.55 -3.99 17.69
N ILE A 571 11.61 -3.13 18.05
CA ILE A 571 11.86 -1.73 18.41
C ILE A 571 12.76 -1.67 19.65
N SER A 572 12.40 -2.42 20.70
CA SER A 572 13.12 -2.43 21.97
C SER A 572 14.52 -3.00 21.90
N ARG A 573 14.80 -3.92 20.95
CA ARG A 573 16.13 -4.48 20.73
C ARG A 573 17.12 -3.45 20.21
N ASN A 574 16.65 -2.56 19.36
CA ASN A 574 17.46 -1.54 18.69
C ASN A 574 17.45 -0.18 19.42
N SER A 575 16.71 -0.07 20.53
CA SER A 575 16.54 1.18 21.28
C SER A 575 17.51 1.31 22.46
N GLU A 576 17.70 2.54 22.92
CA GLU A 576 18.45 2.86 24.13
C GLU A 576 17.79 2.31 25.41
N ASP A 577 18.58 2.19 26.48
CA ASP A 577 18.07 1.69 27.78
C ASP A 577 16.96 2.57 28.38
N SER A 578 16.97 3.86 28.12
CA SER A 578 15.94 4.81 28.51
C SER A 578 14.58 4.47 27.89
N TYR A 579 14.56 4.16 26.60
CA TYR A 579 13.36 3.77 25.86
C TYR A 579 12.80 2.42 26.35
N PHE A 580 13.68 1.43 26.53
CA PHE A 580 13.29 0.13 27.05
C PHE A 580 12.63 0.25 28.44
N LYS A 581 13.18 1.10 29.31
CA LYS A 581 12.60 1.35 30.62
C LYS A 581 11.23 2.01 30.52
N SER A 582 11.08 3.02 29.67
CA SER A 582 9.78 3.66 29.41
C SER A 582 8.76 2.68 28.88
N PHE A 583 9.16 1.78 27.95
CA PHE A 583 8.29 0.71 27.46
C PHE A 583 7.81 -0.21 28.60
N MET A 584 8.71 -0.66 29.50
CA MET A 584 8.32 -1.50 30.63
C MET A 584 7.39 -0.78 31.63
N VAL A 585 7.63 0.51 31.87
CA VAL A 585 6.75 1.34 32.70
C VAL A 585 5.35 1.47 32.08
N ASN A 586 5.27 1.77 30.78
CA ASN A 586 3.99 1.88 30.08
C ASN A 586 3.23 0.54 30.02
N LEU A 587 3.95 -0.58 29.89
CA LEU A 587 3.36 -1.91 29.95
C LEU A 587 2.79 -2.21 31.35
N LEU A 588 3.51 -1.86 32.42
CA LEU A 588 3.01 -2.00 33.79
C LEU A 588 1.78 -1.12 34.03
N GLN A 589 1.79 0.11 33.50
CA GLN A 589 0.65 1.02 33.58
C GLN A 589 -0.57 0.48 32.83
N LEU A 590 -0.37 -0.14 31.65
CA LEU A 590 -1.44 -0.82 30.93
C LEU A 590 -2.04 -1.94 31.77
N PHE A 591 -1.21 -2.80 32.37
CA PHE A 591 -1.66 -3.90 33.23
C PHE A 591 -2.32 -3.41 34.52
N SER A 592 -1.90 -2.27 35.06
CA SER A 592 -2.55 -1.65 36.23
C SER A 592 -3.93 -1.09 35.87
N THR A 593 -4.07 -0.53 34.67
CA THR A 593 -5.35 0.03 34.18
C THR A 593 -6.31 -1.07 33.74
N ASP A 594 -5.81 -2.08 33.00
CA ASP A 594 -6.58 -3.22 32.51
C ASP A 594 -6.13 -4.51 33.24
N ARG A 595 -6.69 -4.76 34.44
CA ARG A 595 -6.37 -5.96 35.20
C ARG A 595 -6.87 -7.24 34.55
N HIS A 596 -7.95 -7.16 33.76
CA HIS A 596 -8.45 -8.31 33.02
C HIS A 596 -7.45 -8.79 31.97
N LEU A 597 -6.83 -7.85 31.25
CA LEU A 597 -5.73 -8.15 30.32
C LEU A 597 -4.57 -8.87 31.03
N LEU A 598 -4.19 -8.41 32.23
CA LEU A 598 -3.12 -9.04 32.99
C LEU A 598 -3.48 -10.48 33.40
N GLU A 599 -4.71 -10.72 33.85
CA GLU A 599 -5.16 -12.06 34.27
C GLU A 599 -5.24 -13.04 33.10
N VAL A 600 -5.80 -12.62 31.96
CA VAL A 600 -6.06 -13.49 30.82
C VAL A 600 -4.81 -13.66 29.94
N ARG A 601 -4.06 -12.60 29.70
CA ARG A 601 -2.96 -12.58 28.71
C ARG A 601 -1.61 -12.14 29.26
N GLY A 602 -1.52 -11.68 30.49
CA GLY A 602 -0.26 -11.23 31.08
C GLY A 602 0.86 -12.27 30.97
N ASN A 603 0.55 -13.54 31.18
CA ASN A 603 1.51 -14.63 31.01
C ASN A 603 1.99 -14.77 29.57
N LEU A 604 1.09 -14.70 28.58
CA LEU A 604 1.42 -14.79 27.15
C LEU A 604 2.34 -13.64 26.74
N ILE A 605 1.96 -12.41 27.10
CA ILE A 605 2.70 -11.18 26.77
C ILE A 605 4.12 -11.26 27.34
N ILE A 606 4.28 -11.58 28.61
CA ILE A 606 5.59 -11.66 29.26
C ILE A 606 6.46 -12.76 28.64
N ARG A 607 5.88 -13.92 28.31
CA ARG A 607 6.59 -15.02 27.66
C ARG A 607 7.05 -14.65 26.27
N GLN A 608 6.20 -14.06 25.45
CA GLN A 608 6.55 -13.60 24.10
C GLN A 608 7.66 -12.54 24.14
N LEU A 609 7.61 -11.60 25.07
CA LEU A 609 8.68 -10.65 25.28
C LEU A 609 9.99 -11.35 25.66
N CYS A 610 9.96 -12.35 26.57
CA CYS A 610 11.14 -13.11 26.96
C CYS A 610 11.73 -13.99 25.85
N MET A 611 10.92 -14.40 24.87
CA MET A 611 11.43 -15.11 23.68
C MET A 611 12.18 -14.19 22.72
N ASN A 612 11.76 -12.95 22.62
CA ASN A 612 12.28 -12.01 21.64
C ASN A 612 13.35 -11.05 22.17
N LEU A 613 13.36 -10.81 23.48
CA LEU A 613 14.29 -9.92 24.20
C LEU A 613 15.06 -10.67 25.28
N SER A 614 16.08 -10.01 25.86
CA SER A 614 16.83 -10.58 27.00
C SER A 614 15.92 -10.75 28.22
N PRO A 615 15.63 -11.98 28.65
CA PRO A 615 14.79 -12.22 29.81
C PRO A 615 15.32 -11.59 31.09
N GLU A 616 16.63 -11.54 31.26
CA GLU A 616 17.25 -10.90 32.43
C GLU A 616 16.96 -9.42 32.49
N ARG A 617 17.12 -8.72 31.36
CA ARG A 617 16.86 -7.27 31.25
C ARG A 617 15.40 -6.97 31.57
N ILE A 618 14.47 -7.79 31.07
CA ILE A 618 13.03 -7.68 31.38
C ILE A 618 12.78 -7.83 32.87
N TYR A 619 13.26 -8.93 33.46
CA TYR A 619 13.00 -9.24 34.88
C TYR A 619 13.64 -8.21 35.81
N ARG A 620 14.88 -7.73 35.55
CA ARG A 620 15.52 -6.67 36.33
C ARG A 620 14.73 -5.36 36.26
N THR A 621 14.36 -4.94 35.05
CA THR A 621 13.65 -3.66 34.86
C THR A 621 12.26 -3.70 35.51
N LEU A 622 11.51 -4.79 35.30
CA LEU A 622 10.21 -4.96 35.96
C LEU A 622 10.33 -5.03 37.50
N ALA A 623 11.36 -5.72 38.01
CA ALA A 623 11.61 -5.76 39.45
C ALA A 623 11.90 -4.38 40.05
N ASP A 624 12.75 -3.58 39.33
CA ASP A 624 13.08 -2.22 39.79
C ASP A 624 11.85 -1.27 39.75
N CYS A 625 10.93 -1.48 38.82
CA CYS A 625 9.68 -0.71 38.75
C CYS A 625 8.70 -1.15 39.86
N LEU A 626 8.50 -2.46 40.01
CA LEU A 626 7.58 -3.02 41.00
C LEU A 626 8.03 -2.78 42.47
N GLU A 627 9.35 -2.68 42.74
CA GLU A 627 9.85 -2.31 44.09
C GLU A 627 9.34 -0.93 44.53
N LYS A 628 9.05 -0.02 43.56
CA LYS A 628 8.60 1.35 43.78
C LYS A 628 7.09 1.54 43.63
N GLU A 629 6.37 0.45 43.28
CA GLU A 629 4.95 0.53 43.01
C GLU A 629 4.16 0.82 44.28
N GLU A 630 3.21 1.75 44.17
CA GLU A 630 2.36 2.17 45.29
C GLU A 630 1.13 1.28 45.49
N ASP A 631 0.59 0.74 44.38
CA ASP A 631 -0.51 -0.21 44.39
C ASP A 631 0.02 -1.60 44.77
N ILE A 632 -0.10 -1.92 46.06
CA ILE A 632 0.40 -3.16 46.62
C ILE A 632 -0.33 -4.38 46.07
N GLU A 633 -1.62 -4.24 45.75
CA GLU A 633 -2.42 -5.34 45.22
C GLU A 633 -2.00 -5.67 43.79
N PHE A 634 -1.86 -4.64 42.95
CA PHE A 634 -1.32 -4.79 41.60
C PHE A 634 0.08 -5.39 41.62
N ALA A 635 0.98 -4.84 42.44
CA ALA A 635 2.34 -5.35 42.57
C ALA A 635 2.35 -6.84 42.98
N SER A 636 1.48 -7.26 43.90
CA SER A 636 1.36 -8.67 44.33
C SER A 636 0.90 -9.60 43.19
N ILE A 637 -0.12 -9.18 42.39
CA ILE A 637 -0.61 -9.94 41.23
C ILE A 637 0.47 -10.03 40.15
N MET A 638 1.15 -8.93 39.89
CA MET A 638 2.20 -8.88 38.84
C MET A 638 3.40 -9.75 39.24
N VAL A 639 3.84 -9.69 40.52
CA VAL A 639 4.89 -10.55 41.04
C VAL A 639 4.49 -12.03 40.97
N GLN A 640 3.24 -12.36 41.21
CA GLN A 640 2.74 -13.73 41.07
C GLN A 640 2.83 -14.22 39.62
N ASN A 641 2.43 -13.39 38.67
CA ASN A 641 2.53 -13.72 37.24
C ASN A 641 3.98 -13.90 36.78
N LEU A 642 4.87 -12.99 37.18
CA LEU A 642 6.31 -13.11 36.88
C LEU A 642 6.90 -14.38 37.51
N ASN A 643 6.55 -14.69 38.74
CA ASN A 643 7.02 -15.90 39.44
C ASN A 643 6.50 -17.18 38.78
N ASN A 644 5.23 -17.24 38.38
CA ASN A 644 4.68 -18.36 37.64
C ASN A 644 5.41 -18.59 36.30
N ASN A 645 5.65 -17.53 35.56
CA ASN A 645 6.44 -17.60 34.33
C ASN A 645 7.87 -18.03 34.60
N LEU A 646 8.52 -17.48 35.63
CA LEU A 646 9.88 -17.85 36.00
C LEU A 646 10.02 -19.36 36.30
N ILE A 647 9.01 -19.98 36.86
CA ILE A 647 8.99 -21.42 37.19
C ILE A 647 8.62 -22.24 35.96
N THR A 648 7.55 -21.85 35.23
CA THR A 648 6.93 -22.74 34.24
C THR A 648 7.50 -22.58 32.82
N ALA A 649 7.97 -21.39 32.47
CA ALA A 649 8.38 -21.08 31.08
C ALA A 649 9.73 -21.74 30.74
N PRO A 650 9.83 -22.57 29.67
CA PRO A 650 11.07 -23.22 29.27
C PRO A 650 12.15 -22.23 28.81
N GLU A 651 11.76 -21.13 28.23
CA GLU A 651 12.65 -20.04 27.74
C GLU A 651 13.46 -19.39 28.88
N LEU A 652 13.00 -19.51 30.14
CA LEU A 652 13.65 -18.96 31.33
C LEU A 652 14.62 -19.94 32.03
N SER A 653 14.95 -21.05 31.38
CA SER A 653 15.84 -22.07 31.97
C SER A 653 17.21 -21.51 32.37
N GLU A 654 17.77 -20.60 31.59
CA GLU A 654 19.08 -19.98 31.91
C GLU A 654 18.99 -19.03 33.11
N LEU A 655 17.88 -18.29 33.25
CA LEU A 655 17.66 -17.46 34.43
C LEU A 655 17.54 -18.32 35.71
N ARG A 656 16.84 -19.47 35.63
CA ARG A 656 16.75 -20.42 36.73
C ARG A 656 18.10 -21.01 37.11
N LYS A 657 18.97 -21.32 36.12
CA LYS A 657 20.35 -21.78 36.37
C LYS A 657 21.18 -20.71 37.10
N ARG A 658 21.03 -19.45 36.66
CA ARG A 658 21.75 -18.33 37.28
C ARG A 658 21.30 -18.09 38.70
N LEU A 659 19.99 -18.12 38.99
CA LEU A 659 19.44 -17.99 40.34
C LEU A 659 19.91 -19.09 41.29
N ARG A 660 20.18 -20.30 40.78
CA ARG A 660 20.72 -21.42 41.61
C ARG A 660 22.17 -21.25 41.96
N ASN A 661 22.91 -20.39 41.24
CA ASN A 661 24.34 -20.16 41.50
C ASN A 661 24.54 -18.86 42.32
N LEU A 662 24.22 -18.90 43.60
CA LEU A 662 24.39 -17.78 44.52
C LEU A 662 25.87 -17.58 44.95
N ASP A 663 26.81 -18.46 44.55
CA ASP A 663 28.25 -18.27 44.76
C ASP A 663 28.79 -17.21 43.79
N ALA A 664 28.19 -17.05 42.63
CA ALA A 664 28.55 -16.03 41.64
C ALA A 664 27.95 -14.67 41.99
N LYS A 665 28.75 -13.60 41.95
CA LYS A 665 28.33 -12.22 42.21
C LYS A 665 27.12 -11.80 41.35
N ASP A 666 27.06 -12.20 40.10
CA ASP A 666 25.96 -11.91 39.20
C ASP A 666 24.66 -12.59 39.61
N GLY A 667 24.69 -13.85 40.02
CA GLY A 667 23.56 -14.57 40.58
C GLY A 667 23.04 -13.91 41.89
N GLN A 668 23.95 -13.46 42.75
CA GLN A 668 23.59 -12.73 43.98
C GLN A 668 22.88 -11.41 43.66
N MET A 669 23.42 -10.59 42.75
CA MET A 669 22.82 -9.31 42.38
C MET A 669 21.44 -9.50 41.75
N PHE A 670 21.29 -10.50 40.90
CA PHE A 670 20.03 -10.81 40.26
C PHE A 670 18.99 -11.31 41.28
N PHE A 671 19.39 -12.22 42.18
CA PHE A 671 18.52 -12.68 43.27
C PHE A 671 18.04 -11.54 44.19
N VAL A 672 18.96 -10.65 44.58
CA VAL A 672 18.64 -9.52 45.47
C VAL A 672 17.65 -8.56 44.82
N ALA A 673 17.87 -8.26 43.52
CA ALA A 673 16.96 -7.39 42.72
C ALA A 673 15.53 -7.99 42.70
N LEU A 674 15.43 -9.29 42.36
CA LEU A 674 14.12 -9.96 42.38
C LEU A 674 13.52 -10.03 43.78
N PHE A 675 14.29 -10.40 44.79
CA PHE A 675 13.78 -10.57 46.16
C PHE A 675 13.09 -9.29 46.70
N ARG A 676 13.70 -8.12 46.44
CA ARG A 676 13.15 -6.83 46.88
C ARG A 676 11.75 -6.56 46.34
N SER A 677 11.50 -6.84 45.06
CA SER A 677 10.16 -6.65 44.45
C SER A 677 9.22 -7.81 44.77
N TRP A 678 9.73 -9.05 44.90
CA TRP A 678 8.95 -10.21 45.26
C TRP A 678 8.36 -10.11 46.68
N CYS A 679 8.92 -9.25 47.56
CA CYS A 679 8.36 -8.97 48.87
C CYS A 679 6.88 -8.55 48.89
N HIS A 680 6.33 -8.13 47.75
CA HIS A 680 4.89 -7.82 47.61
C HIS A 680 3.99 -9.06 47.62
N ASN A 681 4.53 -10.26 47.33
CA ASN A 681 3.79 -11.52 47.40
C ASN A 681 4.56 -12.56 48.21
N ALA A 682 4.02 -12.92 49.38
CA ALA A 682 4.71 -13.78 50.32
C ALA A 682 5.05 -15.18 49.78
N VAL A 683 4.09 -15.81 49.07
CA VAL A 683 4.29 -17.15 48.47
C VAL A 683 5.31 -17.13 47.34
N SER A 684 5.28 -16.07 46.51
CA SER A 684 6.25 -15.89 45.42
C SER A 684 7.67 -15.65 45.94
N THR A 685 7.83 -14.89 47.06
CA THR A 685 9.14 -14.69 47.72
C THR A 685 9.68 -15.99 48.24
N PHE A 686 8.85 -16.79 48.88
CA PHE A 686 9.21 -18.12 49.39
C PHE A 686 9.62 -19.06 48.24
N SER A 687 8.83 -19.08 47.19
CA SER A 687 9.13 -19.83 45.95
C SER A 687 10.47 -19.45 45.30
N LEU A 688 10.80 -18.13 45.25
CA LEU A 688 12.08 -17.63 44.75
C LEU A 688 13.24 -18.16 45.60
N CYS A 689 13.13 -18.22 46.92
CA CYS A 689 14.12 -18.79 47.81
C CYS A 689 14.33 -20.30 47.57
N LEU A 690 13.22 -21.05 47.37
CA LEU A 690 13.32 -22.46 46.99
C LEU A 690 14.03 -22.67 45.65
N LEU A 691 13.68 -21.84 44.65
CA LEU A 691 14.30 -21.88 43.31
C LEU A 691 15.82 -21.57 43.35
N ALA A 692 16.21 -20.63 44.21
CA ALA A 692 17.60 -20.22 44.41
C ALA A 692 18.39 -21.08 45.37
N GLN A 693 17.78 -22.10 45.97
CA GLN A 693 18.35 -22.97 47.02
C GLN A 693 18.74 -22.24 48.32
N ALA A 694 18.15 -21.07 48.58
CA ALA A 694 18.34 -20.31 49.81
C ALA A 694 17.39 -20.81 50.91
N TYR A 695 17.56 -22.08 51.35
CA TYR A 695 16.61 -22.78 52.23
C TYR A 695 16.54 -22.22 53.64
N GLU A 696 17.65 -21.68 54.15
CA GLU A 696 17.65 -21.02 55.46
C GLU A 696 16.78 -19.75 55.43
N GLN A 697 16.90 -18.97 54.39
CA GLN A 697 16.07 -17.78 54.21
C GLN A 697 14.58 -18.15 53.99
N ALA A 698 14.33 -19.21 53.20
CA ALA A 698 12.97 -19.76 53.07
C ALA A 698 12.37 -20.17 54.41
N TYR A 699 13.15 -20.79 55.27
CA TYR A 699 12.69 -21.17 56.62
C TYR A 699 12.38 -19.93 57.47
N ASN A 700 13.23 -18.91 57.45
CA ASN A 700 13.00 -17.66 58.16
C ASN A 700 11.73 -16.92 57.65
N LEU A 701 11.42 -17.00 56.36
CA LEU A 701 10.17 -16.48 55.79
C LEU A 701 8.95 -17.24 56.29
N LEU A 702 9.01 -18.57 56.43
CA LEU A 702 7.92 -19.37 56.99
C LEU A 702 7.60 -19.03 58.44
N GLN A 703 8.60 -18.66 59.24
CA GLN A 703 8.36 -18.17 60.58
C GLN A 703 7.55 -16.89 60.60
N VAL A 704 7.81 -15.99 59.62
CA VAL A 704 7.00 -14.77 59.45
C VAL A 704 5.59 -15.11 58.97
N PHE A 705 5.39 -16.16 58.15
CA PHE A 705 4.05 -16.59 57.73
C PHE A 705 3.15 -16.96 58.87
N ALA A 706 3.71 -17.48 59.99
CA ALA A 706 2.96 -17.78 61.19
C ALA A 706 2.37 -16.52 61.89
N GLU A 707 2.98 -15.35 61.63
CA GLU A 707 2.54 -14.04 62.10
C GLU A 707 1.56 -13.33 61.15
N LEU A 708 1.46 -13.82 59.89
CA LEU A 708 0.59 -13.25 58.85
C LEU A 708 -0.83 -13.86 58.96
N GLU A 709 -1.83 -13.05 58.59
CA GLU A 709 -3.21 -13.53 58.40
C GLU A 709 -3.29 -14.37 57.11
N MET A 710 -3.55 -15.68 57.29
CA MET A 710 -3.64 -16.61 56.16
C MET A 710 -4.94 -16.41 55.39
N THR A 711 -4.85 -15.81 54.22
CA THR A 711 -6.01 -15.63 53.31
C THR A 711 -6.23 -16.88 52.44
N VAL A 712 -7.48 -17.06 51.96
CA VAL A 712 -7.83 -18.15 51.04
C VAL A 712 -6.97 -18.12 49.79
N ASN A 713 -6.70 -16.91 49.22
CA ASN A 713 -5.84 -16.75 48.07
C ASN A 713 -4.39 -17.21 48.33
N MET A 714 -3.86 -16.92 49.51
CA MET A 714 -2.52 -17.37 49.92
C MET A 714 -2.45 -18.91 50.03
N LEU A 715 -3.49 -19.55 50.56
CA LEU A 715 -3.59 -21.01 50.63
C LEU A 715 -3.64 -21.64 49.24
N ILE A 716 -4.41 -21.06 48.30
CA ILE A 716 -4.46 -21.50 46.90
C ILE A 716 -3.09 -21.37 46.25
N GLN A 717 -2.37 -20.27 46.49
CA GLN A 717 -1.01 -20.07 45.94
C GLN A 717 -0.02 -21.09 46.50
N ILE A 718 -0.10 -21.42 47.81
CA ILE A 718 0.74 -22.45 48.44
C ILE A 718 0.42 -23.83 47.85
N ASP A 719 -0.87 -24.16 47.66
CA ASP A 719 -1.30 -25.42 47.07
C ASP A 719 -0.73 -25.58 45.62
N LYS A 720 -0.85 -24.52 44.80
CA LYS A 720 -0.25 -24.49 43.44
C LYS A 720 1.27 -24.60 43.49
N LEU A 721 1.95 -23.95 44.44
CA LEU A 721 3.40 -24.05 44.57
C LEU A 721 3.80 -25.48 44.85
N VAL A 722 3.11 -26.18 45.76
CA VAL A 722 3.39 -27.58 46.08
C VAL A 722 3.20 -28.48 44.86
N GLN A 723 2.15 -28.25 44.04
CA GLN A 723 1.98 -28.97 42.78
C GLN A 723 3.16 -28.69 41.83
N LEU A 724 3.66 -27.46 41.73
CA LEU A 724 4.84 -27.10 40.93
C LEU A 724 6.14 -27.73 41.45
N LEU A 725 6.28 -27.99 42.77
CA LEU A 725 7.42 -28.70 43.30
C LEU A 725 7.57 -30.13 42.76
N GLU A 726 6.47 -30.73 42.27
CA GLU A 726 6.51 -32.03 41.58
C GLU A 726 6.92 -31.90 40.11
N SER A 727 7.01 -30.69 39.54
CA SER A 727 7.44 -30.48 38.17
C SER A 727 8.92 -30.79 37.94
N PRO A 728 9.35 -31.00 36.66
CA PRO A 728 10.75 -31.23 36.34
C PRO A 728 11.70 -30.10 36.79
N VAL A 729 11.21 -28.89 36.92
CA VAL A 729 12.01 -27.71 37.30
C VAL A 729 12.62 -27.87 38.70
N PHE A 730 11.93 -28.51 39.62
CA PHE A 730 12.36 -28.74 41.02
C PHE A 730 12.92 -30.12 41.25
N THR A 731 13.30 -30.90 40.21
CA THR A 731 13.90 -32.23 40.40
C THR A 731 15.12 -32.21 41.32
N TYR A 732 15.97 -31.21 41.20
CA TYR A 732 17.14 -31.03 42.02
C TYR A 732 16.79 -30.87 43.51
N LEU A 733 15.74 -30.13 43.82
CA LEU A 733 15.24 -29.94 45.19
C LEU A 733 14.76 -31.27 45.76
N ARG A 734 14.00 -32.04 44.97
CA ARG A 734 13.51 -33.35 45.41
C ARG A 734 14.65 -34.36 45.65
N LEU A 735 15.72 -34.29 44.85
CA LEU A 735 16.92 -35.10 45.06
C LEU A 735 17.72 -34.68 46.34
N GLN A 736 17.77 -33.37 46.61
CA GLN A 736 18.44 -32.84 47.82
C GLN A 736 17.73 -33.27 49.14
N LEU A 737 16.46 -33.65 49.07
CA LEU A 737 15.78 -34.22 50.21
C LEU A 737 16.34 -35.55 50.66
N LEU A 738 17.09 -36.27 49.83
CA LEU A 738 17.77 -37.52 50.16
C LEU A 738 19.03 -37.29 51.04
N GLU A 739 19.46 -36.01 51.14
CA GLU A 739 20.64 -35.61 51.95
C GLU A 739 20.24 -34.64 53.11
N PRO A 740 19.41 -35.04 54.07
CA PRO A 740 18.87 -34.11 55.07
C PRO A 740 19.94 -33.52 55.99
N GLU A 741 21.08 -34.18 56.15
CA GLU A 741 22.20 -33.65 56.93
C GLU A 741 22.86 -32.44 56.22
N ARG A 742 22.88 -32.46 54.92
CA ARG A 742 23.46 -31.36 54.10
C ARG A 742 22.48 -30.21 53.94
N TYR A 743 21.18 -30.51 53.87
CA TYR A 743 20.13 -29.54 53.60
C TYR A 743 19.07 -29.52 54.69
N PRO A 744 19.40 -29.25 55.98
CA PRO A 744 18.47 -29.38 57.10
C PRO A 744 17.32 -28.39 57.04
N TYR A 745 17.53 -27.19 56.51
CA TYR A 745 16.51 -26.17 56.33
C TYR A 745 15.51 -26.53 55.23
N LEU A 746 15.89 -27.25 54.19
CA LEU A 746 14.98 -27.71 53.15
C LEU A 746 13.86 -28.58 53.74
N TYR A 747 14.26 -29.55 54.56
CA TYR A 747 13.31 -30.44 55.18
C TYR A 747 12.34 -29.66 56.12
N LYS A 748 12.89 -28.73 56.94
CA LYS A 748 12.09 -27.85 57.81
C LYS A 748 11.14 -26.97 57.01
N CYS A 749 11.55 -26.43 55.86
CA CYS A 749 10.70 -25.63 55.00
C CYS A 749 9.51 -26.41 54.47
N LEU A 750 9.75 -27.60 53.92
CA LEU A 750 8.68 -28.40 53.35
C LEU A 750 7.70 -28.95 54.44
N TYR A 751 8.19 -29.28 55.61
CA TYR A 751 7.32 -29.58 56.76
C TYR A 751 6.53 -28.36 57.19
N GLY A 752 7.12 -27.20 57.26
CA GLY A 752 6.41 -25.95 57.55
C GLY A 752 5.29 -25.66 56.55
N VAL A 753 5.54 -25.86 55.25
CA VAL A 753 4.51 -25.73 54.19
C VAL A 753 3.41 -26.76 54.38
N LEU A 754 3.77 -28.02 54.70
CA LEU A 754 2.77 -29.06 54.97
C LEU A 754 1.83 -28.69 56.13
N MET A 755 2.35 -28.03 57.21
CA MET A 755 1.55 -27.57 58.35
C MET A 755 0.62 -26.40 57.97
N LEU A 756 0.93 -25.63 56.96
CA LEU A 756 0.08 -24.52 56.49
C LEU A 756 -1.02 -24.96 55.51
N LEU A 757 -0.85 -26.11 54.82
CA LEU A 757 -1.80 -26.59 53.84
C LEU A 757 -3.07 -27.17 54.45
N PRO A 758 -4.27 -26.89 53.89
CA PRO A 758 -5.46 -27.66 54.16
C PRO A 758 -5.31 -29.08 53.60
N GLN A 759 -6.20 -30.00 54.02
CA GLN A 759 -6.19 -31.37 53.50
C GLN A 759 -6.63 -31.41 52.03
N SER A 760 -5.71 -31.16 51.11
CA SER A 760 -5.86 -31.12 49.66
C SER A 760 -5.05 -32.24 49.00
N SER A 761 -5.16 -32.38 47.66
CA SER A 761 -4.31 -33.28 46.87
C SER A 761 -2.83 -32.93 46.97
N ALA A 762 -2.52 -31.64 47.01
CA ALA A 762 -1.15 -31.14 47.20
C ALA A 762 -0.60 -31.50 48.58
N PHE A 763 -1.42 -31.36 49.64
CA PHE A 763 -1.10 -31.84 50.97
C PHE A 763 -0.76 -33.34 50.98
N ALA A 764 -1.59 -34.17 50.33
CA ALA A 764 -1.37 -35.62 50.27
C ALA A 764 -0.04 -35.94 49.51
N ALA A 765 0.21 -35.29 48.39
CA ALA A 765 1.44 -35.45 47.59
C ALA A 765 2.69 -35.09 48.41
N LEU A 766 2.68 -33.91 49.08
CA LEU A 766 3.81 -33.46 49.86
C LEU A 766 4.02 -34.35 51.09
N LYS A 767 2.94 -34.74 51.80
CA LYS A 767 3.00 -35.67 52.94
C LYS A 767 3.63 -37.00 52.53
N ASN A 768 3.16 -37.60 51.42
CA ASN A 768 3.70 -38.87 50.95
C ASN A 768 5.21 -38.75 50.61
N ARG A 769 5.61 -37.65 49.98
CA ARG A 769 7.03 -37.41 49.67
C ARG A 769 7.87 -37.25 50.94
N LEU A 770 7.44 -36.48 51.89
CA LEU A 770 8.17 -36.28 53.15
C LEU A 770 8.22 -37.55 53.95
N ASN A 771 7.16 -38.35 53.99
CA ASN A 771 7.14 -39.64 54.68
C ASN A 771 8.10 -40.65 54.05
N SER A 772 8.24 -40.64 52.72
CA SER A 772 9.20 -41.50 51.99
C SER A 772 10.65 -41.18 52.35
N VAL A 773 10.94 -39.93 52.70
CA VAL A 773 12.31 -39.49 53.05
C VAL A 773 12.54 -39.58 54.56
N SER A 774 11.51 -39.45 55.43
CA SER A 774 11.68 -39.45 56.86
C SER A 774 12.24 -40.77 57.42
N SER A 775 11.91 -41.91 56.79
CA SER A 775 12.50 -43.21 57.15
C SER A 775 14.00 -43.29 56.87
N ILE A 776 14.54 -42.57 55.90
CA ILE A 776 15.98 -42.47 55.62
C ILE A 776 16.66 -41.52 56.62
N GLY A 777 16.01 -40.38 56.96
CA GLY A 777 16.53 -39.40 57.92
C GLY A 777 16.64 -39.91 59.36
N LEU A 778 15.69 -40.78 59.76
CA LEU A 778 15.72 -41.42 61.09
C LEU A 778 16.87 -42.42 61.26
N ILE A 779 17.38 -43.03 60.18
CA ILE A 779 18.50 -43.96 60.26
C ILE A 779 19.82 -43.20 60.51
N HIS A 780 19.91 -41.95 60.16
CA HIS A 780 21.10 -41.11 60.27
C HIS A 780 21.12 -40.14 61.45
N THR A 781 20.02 -40.05 62.25
CA THR A 781 19.90 -39.14 63.36
C THR A 781 20.16 -39.88 64.73
N GLY A 782 20.82 -41.01 64.70
CA GLY A 782 21.35 -41.62 65.90
C GLY A 782 22.37 -40.74 66.66
N PRO A 783 22.34 -40.61 67.95
CA PRO A 783 23.26 -39.72 68.68
C PRO A 783 24.70 -40.16 68.48
N ARG A 784 25.46 -39.38 67.75
CA ARG A 784 26.92 -39.51 67.77
C ARG A 784 27.44 -39.13 69.13
N GLN A 785 27.76 -40.15 69.91
CA GLN A 785 28.54 -40.00 71.19
C GLN A 785 29.94 -39.44 70.74
N THR A 786 30.24 -38.32 71.40
CA THR A 786 31.59 -37.73 71.34
C THR A 786 32.47 -38.64 72.22
N LEU A 787 33.29 -39.47 71.56
CA LEU A 787 34.43 -40.07 72.18
C LEU A 787 35.65 -39.20 71.91
N SER A 788 36.02 -38.41 72.89
CA SER A 788 37.33 -37.83 73.02
C SER A 788 38.36 -38.93 73.28
N SER A 789 39.32 -39.14 72.43
CA SER A 789 40.57 -39.76 72.81
C SER A 789 41.72 -39.17 71.97
N SER A 790 42.58 -38.56 72.75
CA SER A 790 43.92 -38.10 72.45
C SER A 790 44.80 -39.24 72.00
N SER A 791 45.61 -39.03 70.97
CA SER A 791 47.09 -39.26 70.98
C SER A 791 47.67 -39.21 69.53
N SER A 792 48.50 -38.18 69.27
CA SER A 792 49.89 -38.23 68.89
C SER A 792 50.28 -39.28 67.80
N THR A 793 50.79 -38.88 66.67
CA THR A 793 52.21 -38.72 66.24
C THR A 793 52.33 -38.62 64.73
N SER A 794 53.05 -37.58 64.33
CA SER A 794 54.01 -37.37 63.31
C SER A 794 53.98 -38.18 61.98
N SER A 795 53.94 -37.44 60.88
CA SER A 795 55.24 -37.02 60.20
C SER A 795 54.95 -36.41 58.85
N THR A 796 55.50 -35.22 58.71
CA THR A 796 56.16 -34.63 57.57
C THR A 796 55.69 -34.91 56.11
N SER A 797 55.33 -33.89 55.43
CA SER A 797 56.13 -33.23 54.44
C SER A 797 55.56 -31.89 53.92
N THR A 798 56.45 -30.95 54.13
CA THR A 798 56.49 -29.62 53.54
C THR A 798 56.16 -29.60 52.08
N TYR A 799 55.34 -28.62 51.64
CA TYR A 799 55.74 -27.64 50.65
C TYR A 799 55.00 -26.35 50.85
N ASP A 800 55.73 -25.39 51.35
CA ASP A 800 55.53 -23.99 51.41
C ASP A 800 55.39 -23.41 49.98
N ARG A 801 54.36 -22.68 49.75
CA ARG A 801 54.45 -21.56 48.82
C ARG A 801 53.45 -20.47 49.24
N SER A 802 53.96 -19.62 50.14
CA SER A 802 53.40 -18.29 50.28
C SER A 802 53.44 -17.52 48.96
N THR A 803 52.30 -17.11 48.47
CA THR A 803 52.22 -15.93 47.63
C THR A 803 51.19 -14.98 48.20
N ASN A 804 51.71 -13.88 48.66
CA ASN A 804 50.98 -12.63 48.92
C ASN A 804 50.03 -12.33 47.79
N SER A 805 48.73 -12.49 47.94
CA SER A 805 47.71 -11.79 47.22
C SER A 805 47.03 -10.79 48.12
N ARG A 806 47.32 -9.53 47.84
CA ARG A 806 46.74 -8.35 48.40
C ARG A 806 45.21 -8.50 48.52
N LEU A 807 44.71 -8.22 49.68
CA LEU A 807 43.34 -7.98 50.04
C LEU A 807 42.54 -7.32 48.88
N LYS A 808 41.81 -8.13 48.11
CA LYS A 808 40.56 -7.65 47.50
C LYS A 808 39.59 -7.56 48.68
N ARG A 809 39.11 -6.36 48.94
CA ARG A 809 37.94 -6.10 49.75
C ARG A 809 36.84 -6.98 49.17
N ASP A 810 36.52 -8.08 49.85
CA ASP A 810 35.30 -8.85 49.61
C ASP A 810 34.13 -7.93 49.88
N GLU A 811 33.42 -7.54 48.87
CA GLU A 811 32.10 -6.97 49.06
C GLU A 811 31.26 -7.98 49.82
N PRO A 812 30.43 -7.50 50.79
CA PRO A 812 29.76 -8.38 51.71
C PRO A 812 28.83 -9.37 51.00
N PRO A 813 28.76 -10.63 51.45
CA PRO A 813 27.75 -11.59 50.98
C PRO A 813 26.35 -10.99 51.16
N ILE A 814 25.36 -11.58 50.47
CA ILE A 814 23.94 -11.15 50.53
C ILE A 814 23.56 -10.84 51.97
N ARG A 815 23.01 -9.64 52.21
CA ARG A 815 22.59 -9.18 53.55
C ARG A 815 21.20 -9.77 53.86
N TRP A 816 21.15 -11.01 54.26
CA TRP A 816 19.93 -11.77 54.47
C TRP A 816 18.98 -11.13 55.50
N VAL A 817 19.53 -10.54 56.56
CA VAL A 817 18.74 -9.85 57.61
C VAL A 817 18.00 -8.64 57.02
N GLU A 818 18.68 -7.80 56.21
CA GLU A 818 18.05 -6.63 55.60
C GLU A 818 16.93 -7.04 54.63
N LEU A 819 17.10 -8.14 53.89
CA LEU A 819 16.09 -8.68 53.01
C LEU A 819 14.86 -9.18 53.75
N LEU A 820 15.06 -9.83 54.90
CA LEU A 820 13.99 -10.31 55.76
C LEU A 820 13.22 -9.14 56.38
N ASP A 821 13.93 -8.11 56.87
CA ASP A 821 13.33 -6.90 57.41
C ASP A 821 12.53 -6.11 56.36
N LYS A 822 13.05 -6.03 55.14
CA LYS A 822 12.30 -5.46 54.00
C LYS A 822 11.01 -6.26 53.74
N PHE A 823 11.08 -7.59 53.71
CA PHE A 823 9.91 -8.44 53.53
C PHE A 823 8.85 -8.17 54.63
N LYS A 824 9.25 -8.15 55.93
CA LYS A 824 8.35 -7.84 57.04
C LYS A 824 7.68 -6.48 56.88
N THR A 825 8.47 -5.46 56.52
CA THR A 825 7.97 -4.10 56.33
C THR A 825 6.93 -4.01 55.21
N VAL A 826 7.19 -4.64 54.06
CA VAL A 826 6.28 -4.65 52.92
C VAL A 826 4.99 -5.42 53.24
N GLN A 827 5.10 -6.58 53.90
CA GLN A 827 3.93 -7.38 54.30
C GLN A 827 3.09 -6.66 55.35
N GLU A 828 3.70 -5.92 56.29
CA GLU A 828 2.96 -5.12 57.26
C GLU A 828 2.25 -3.92 56.61
N LYS A 829 2.89 -3.26 55.60
CA LYS A 829 2.27 -2.23 54.79
C LYS A 829 1.05 -2.78 54.06
N ALA A 830 1.15 -3.98 53.44
CA ALA A 830 0.06 -4.68 52.79
C ALA A 830 -1.12 -4.96 53.74
N ARG A 831 -0.83 -5.46 54.97
CA ARG A 831 -1.84 -5.73 55.99
C ARG A 831 -2.57 -4.45 56.42
N ARG A 832 -1.85 -3.35 56.59
CA ARG A 832 -2.45 -2.04 56.94
C ARG A 832 -3.36 -1.52 55.81
N SER A 833 -2.96 -1.63 54.57
CA SER A 833 -3.76 -1.26 53.40
C SER A 833 -5.06 -2.08 53.34
N GLN A 834 -4.98 -3.41 53.51
CA GLN A 834 -6.15 -4.29 53.48
C GLN A 834 -7.15 -4.00 54.63
N ARG A 835 -6.65 -3.62 55.83
CA ARG A 835 -7.51 -3.21 56.94
C ARG A 835 -8.22 -1.88 56.66
N ALA A 836 -7.53 -0.92 56.06
CA ALA A 836 -8.12 0.37 55.66
C ALA A 836 -9.23 0.25 54.61
N TYR A 837 -9.18 -0.76 53.73
CA TYR A 837 -10.27 -1.05 52.77
C TYR A 837 -11.47 -1.80 53.38
N ARG A 838 -11.31 -2.46 54.56
CA ARG A 838 -12.40 -3.17 55.24
C ARG A 838 -13.19 -2.31 56.24
N THR A 839 -12.63 -1.17 56.62
CA THR A 839 -13.29 -0.13 57.41
C THR A 839 -13.90 0.93 56.50
#